data_c1125ff21650c4df7f085b1791cc2035
#
_entry.id   c1125ff21650c4df7f085b1791cc2035
#
_cell.length_a   1.000
_cell.length_b   1.000
_cell.length_c   1.000
_cell.angle_alpha   90.00
_cell.angle_beta   90.00
_cell.angle_gamma   90.00
#
_symmetry.space_group_name_H-M   'P 1'
#
loop_
_entity.id
_entity.type
_entity.pdbx_description
1 polymer ?
#
loop_
_entity_poly.entity_id
_entity_poly.type
_entity_poly.pdbx_seq_one_letter_code
_entity_poly.pdbx_strand_id
1 'polypeptide(L)'
;KSNEPLIGVNITVEGTSNGTISDVDGHFTLTATPDAVLKISYIGYREILLKVADLKKDAIISLEEDSKQLEEVVVVGYGVQKKVTSVGSITQTGGNELMKGGSVNSVSEALQGKLNGVVAINSSGMPGDNEVKMYIRGKSTWDNTDPLVLVDGIERNMNDVDMNEIESISVLKDASATAVYGVRGGNGVILITTKRGTDTAPVINFSANYTFKSPTTSMKLADHVTAMQAYNMAMANDASWDKLIPQSTIDAWSRAYAEGNYGAYNDVFPYVNWWDELITGGFTQNYNINIRGGTDYMKYFASAGYQGDGDIYDLKKNDDFDPRHTYKRYNWRSNFDFNFTKSTKLSINIAGSMGYRNKSIDNDSPFNRILTESTSDHPIMYSDGNWGDDEEKNPVANMNLGGAKLRKTFQGWYDASLEQKLDFITKGLKVAAKVSYSSSSTTNTDVYRGGGSADQALKSIVRYHRVYDYANPVVNTDGTITYPMIEDKRLPTSESVPLPPGVTMWDGLDAYTRRFYYEFSVAYNRSFNDHNVSALALVNRKIYDERYTENNTQYMRFPNYNEDWVGRVTYNWKERYLTEMNISYTGSEKFARGERFGLFPSFSLGWRLSEEPFIKKSIGKVLTNAKFRYSWGKVGSDAGAKRWNYIQQFTSDGNITLGTDASGQIWGPLYHEGDVANLNSTWEKSTKQNLGIEIGLWNKLDITLDLFDEKRKDILMEPQTTSFITGAKFNALNIGSTKNHGFELELHYNDKIGSDFRYHVGFTLASSENRVVFRDDPVNGPDHLKEAGKPIGHQNRYLAVGNYETIDDVFNNAQTGSINSVAPGQVVPGDFIYIDFDSNGILNGQDKVAVDELNYPLHTYGLNLGFSAMFYAPTGVYKLVNSVYSASFKSGKINAQPDVMNAWTPETANTSGVRAPALHLTNDGAFNGTESTYRYQNFSYLRLKTMELGYNLPKKWLKTVGLKSLQVYVTGNNLLTWWGGDDRIDPEGEQAKYPILRSFTSGVRVSF
;
A
#
# COMPACT_ATOMS: atom_id res chain seq x y z
N LYS A 1 -43.42 14.17 1.01
CA LYS A 1 -44.23 14.66 -0.13
C LYS A 1 -44.42 13.60 -1.21
N SER A 2 -43.94 12.39 -0.99
CA SER A 2 -44.13 11.24 -1.91
C SER A 2 -45.48 10.56 -1.72
N ASN A 3 -46.23 10.84 -0.66
CA ASN A 3 -47.47 10.12 -0.28
C ASN A 3 -47.28 8.60 -0.14
N GLU A 4 -46.08 8.15 0.15
CA GLU A 4 -45.79 6.72 0.37
C GLU A 4 -46.06 6.36 1.82
N PRO A 5 -46.73 5.20 2.08
CA PRO A 5 -46.92 4.72 3.45
C PRO A 5 -45.57 4.38 4.09
N LEU A 6 -45.36 4.85 5.33
CA LEU A 6 -44.16 4.57 6.09
C LEU A 6 -44.41 3.40 7.03
N ILE A 7 -43.74 2.30 6.82
CA ILE A 7 -43.75 1.11 7.68
C ILE A 7 -42.79 1.28 8.86
N GLY A 8 -43.21 0.85 10.06
CA GLY A 8 -42.37 0.82 11.25
C GLY A 8 -42.17 2.18 11.91
N VAL A 9 -43.03 3.15 11.63
CA VAL A 9 -43.10 4.42 12.38
C VAL A 9 -43.49 4.09 13.81
N ASN A 10 -42.74 4.60 14.76
CA ASN A 10 -43.00 4.41 16.19
C ASN A 10 -44.03 5.48 16.66
N ILE A 11 -45.15 5.03 17.18
CA ILE A 11 -46.22 5.86 17.73
C ILE A 11 -46.40 5.52 19.20
N THR A 12 -46.07 6.43 20.11
CA THR A 12 -46.17 6.23 21.57
C THR A 12 -46.99 7.31 22.20
N VAL A 13 -47.69 7.01 23.26
CA VAL A 13 -48.34 8.00 24.12
C VAL A 13 -47.28 8.59 25.06
N GLU A 14 -47.08 9.89 24.94
CA GLU A 14 -46.01 10.59 25.69
C GLU A 14 -46.15 10.35 27.20
N GLY A 15 -45.00 10.03 27.84
CA GLY A 15 -44.95 9.74 29.29
C GLY A 15 -45.47 8.38 29.70
N THR A 16 -45.83 7.50 28.78
CA THR A 16 -46.29 6.11 29.08
C THR A 16 -45.53 5.08 28.27
N SER A 17 -45.69 3.79 28.58
CA SER A 17 -45.21 2.67 27.80
C SER A 17 -46.20 2.19 26.73
N ASN A 18 -47.33 2.89 26.57
CA ASN A 18 -48.35 2.52 25.60
C ASN A 18 -47.93 3.03 24.19
N GLY A 19 -47.73 2.12 23.24
CA GLY A 19 -47.32 2.48 21.89
C GLY A 19 -47.55 1.37 20.88
N THR A 20 -47.46 1.72 19.61
CA THR A 20 -47.59 0.83 18.46
C THR A 20 -46.63 1.24 17.37
N ILE A 21 -46.51 0.43 16.31
CA ILE A 21 -45.79 0.75 15.08
C ILE A 21 -46.71 0.67 13.86
N SER A 22 -46.46 1.48 12.85
CA SER A 22 -47.20 1.39 11.59
C SER A 22 -46.89 0.10 10.83
N ASP A 23 -47.92 -0.46 10.18
CA ASP A 23 -47.79 -1.65 9.34
C ASP A 23 -47.23 -1.32 7.93
N VAL A 24 -47.27 -2.28 7.00
CA VAL A 24 -46.73 -2.17 5.65
C VAL A 24 -47.45 -1.15 4.76
N ASP A 25 -48.72 -0.85 5.12
CA ASP A 25 -49.56 0.13 4.41
C ASP A 25 -49.58 1.48 5.16
N GLY A 26 -48.75 1.62 6.18
CA GLY A 26 -48.60 2.85 6.99
C GLY A 26 -49.73 3.02 8.01
N HIS A 27 -50.60 2.02 8.19
CA HIS A 27 -51.69 2.08 9.18
C HIS A 27 -51.19 1.72 10.57
N PHE A 28 -51.76 2.35 11.56
CA PHE A 28 -51.56 1.98 12.95
C PHE A 28 -52.90 2.05 13.74
N THR A 29 -52.96 1.30 14.81
CA THR A 29 -54.08 1.33 15.76
C THR A 29 -53.49 1.45 17.17
N LEU A 30 -53.97 2.43 17.90
CA LEU A 30 -53.52 2.68 19.28
C LEU A 30 -54.71 3.15 20.11
N THR A 31 -54.94 2.55 21.29
CA THR A 31 -55.94 3.00 22.25
C THR A 31 -55.34 4.03 23.17
N ALA A 32 -55.87 5.24 23.14
CA ALA A 32 -55.40 6.35 24.00
C ALA A 32 -56.59 7.23 24.44
N THR A 33 -56.41 7.94 25.53
CA THR A 33 -57.41 8.91 26.03
C THR A 33 -57.42 10.15 25.13
N PRO A 34 -58.55 10.87 25.01
CA PRO A 34 -58.63 12.08 24.18
C PRO A 34 -57.59 13.16 24.52
N ASP A 35 -57.18 13.28 25.76
CA ASP A 35 -56.19 14.24 26.24
C ASP A 35 -54.74 13.80 26.04
N ALA A 36 -54.51 12.57 25.59
CA ALA A 36 -53.19 12.03 25.39
C ALA A 36 -52.48 12.72 24.22
N VAL A 37 -51.15 12.87 24.32
CA VAL A 37 -50.27 13.35 23.25
C VAL A 37 -49.58 12.14 22.64
N LEU A 38 -49.77 11.96 21.33
CA LEU A 38 -49.03 10.96 20.55
C LEU A 38 -47.70 11.54 20.12
N LYS A 39 -46.63 10.84 20.44
CA LYS A 39 -45.29 11.09 19.96
C LYS A 39 -45.03 10.13 18.80
N ILE A 40 -44.90 10.68 17.60
CA ILE A 40 -44.70 9.93 16.38
C ILE A 40 -43.28 10.20 15.90
N SER A 41 -42.48 9.16 15.80
CA SER A 41 -41.09 9.23 15.42
C SER A 41 -40.71 8.15 14.42
N TYR A 42 -39.89 8.51 13.43
CA TYR A 42 -39.35 7.59 12.45
C TYR A 42 -37.93 8.05 12.06
N ILE A 43 -37.04 7.09 11.85
CA ILE A 43 -35.63 7.40 11.48
C ILE A 43 -35.59 8.18 10.17
N GLY A 44 -34.99 9.38 10.20
CA GLY A 44 -34.87 10.26 9.03
C GLY A 44 -36.06 11.21 8.86
N TYR A 45 -36.99 11.27 9.80
CA TYR A 45 -38.15 12.17 9.78
C TYR A 45 -38.24 12.96 11.06
N ARG A 46 -38.82 14.17 10.99
CA ARG A 46 -39.08 15.01 12.14
C ARG A 46 -40.11 14.36 13.06
N GLU A 47 -39.81 14.35 14.33
CA GLU A 47 -40.76 13.91 15.36
C GLU A 47 -41.96 14.86 15.40
N ILE A 48 -43.15 14.28 15.49
CA ILE A 48 -44.42 15.04 15.58
C ILE A 48 -45.08 14.68 16.91
N LEU A 49 -45.52 15.70 17.63
CA LEU A 49 -46.39 15.58 18.80
C LEU A 49 -47.81 16.02 18.41
N LEU A 50 -48.78 15.12 18.54
CA LEU A 50 -50.19 15.37 18.22
C LEU A 50 -51.10 14.99 19.38
N LYS A 51 -52.04 15.87 19.72
CA LYS A 51 -53.07 15.45 20.68
C LYS A 51 -54.11 14.54 20.04
N VAL A 52 -54.54 13.50 20.72
CA VAL A 52 -55.52 12.56 20.18
C VAL A 52 -56.84 13.26 19.86
N ALA A 53 -57.27 14.25 20.67
CA ALA A 53 -58.48 15.03 20.45
C ALA A 53 -58.47 15.81 19.09
N ASP A 54 -57.30 16.11 18.56
CA ASP A 54 -57.15 16.87 17.32
C ASP A 54 -57.18 15.95 16.07
N LEU A 55 -57.19 14.65 16.26
CA LEU A 55 -57.16 13.65 15.17
C LEU A 55 -58.58 13.22 14.80
N LYS A 56 -58.90 13.32 13.51
CA LYS A 56 -60.11 12.69 12.97
C LYS A 56 -59.90 11.21 12.81
N LYS A 57 -60.99 10.43 12.85
CA LYS A 57 -60.95 9.00 12.49
C LYS A 57 -60.35 8.88 11.06
N ASP A 58 -59.36 7.99 10.91
CA ASP A 58 -58.64 7.77 9.64
C ASP A 58 -57.81 8.97 9.18
N ALA A 59 -57.32 9.79 10.10
CA ALA A 59 -56.44 10.90 9.78
C ALA A 59 -55.12 10.43 9.16
N ILE A 60 -54.70 11.06 8.05
CA ILE A 60 -53.40 10.83 7.42
C ILE A 60 -52.40 11.79 8.10
N ILE A 61 -51.37 11.21 8.75
CA ILE A 61 -50.30 11.95 9.38
C ILE A 61 -49.10 11.93 8.44
N SER A 62 -48.72 13.09 7.91
CA SER A 62 -47.55 13.23 7.05
C SER A 62 -46.31 13.58 7.85
N LEU A 63 -45.29 12.73 7.82
CA LEU A 63 -43.99 13.04 8.38
C LEU A 63 -43.17 13.85 7.37
N GLU A 64 -42.53 14.92 7.83
CA GLU A 64 -41.54 15.63 7.03
C GLU A 64 -40.17 14.96 7.19
N GLU A 65 -39.49 14.66 6.08
CA GLU A 65 -38.10 14.23 6.14
C GLU A 65 -37.29 15.23 6.97
N ASP A 66 -36.64 14.76 8.01
CA ASP A 66 -35.71 15.58 8.75
C ASP A 66 -34.42 15.65 7.90
N SER A 67 -34.24 16.78 7.23
CA SER A 67 -33.02 17.10 6.53
C SER A 67 -31.83 17.39 7.48
N LYS A 68 -32.02 17.26 8.79
CA LYS A 68 -30.88 17.12 9.69
C LYS A 68 -30.23 15.81 9.36
N GLN A 69 -29.09 15.87 8.67
CA GLN A 69 -28.11 14.81 8.61
C GLN A 69 -28.08 14.10 9.96
N LEU A 70 -28.30 12.78 9.97
CA LEU A 70 -27.93 11.96 11.11
C LEU A 70 -26.60 12.50 11.62
N GLU A 71 -26.52 12.93 12.88
CA GLU A 71 -25.33 13.58 13.42
C GLU A 71 -24.14 12.66 13.18
N GLU A 72 -23.37 12.97 12.14
CA GLU A 72 -22.22 12.18 11.74
C GLU A 72 -21.21 12.22 12.89
N VAL A 73 -20.92 11.06 13.43
CA VAL A 73 -19.95 10.91 14.51
C VAL A 73 -18.61 10.44 13.93
N VAL A 74 -17.55 11.02 14.40
CA VAL A 74 -16.18 10.62 14.06
C VAL A 74 -15.53 9.97 15.27
N VAL A 75 -14.80 8.90 15.03
CA VAL A 75 -13.96 8.29 16.04
C VAL A 75 -12.72 9.15 16.20
N VAL A 76 -12.50 9.62 17.41
CA VAL A 76 -11.35 10.43 17.79
C VAL A 76 -10.58 9.68 18.89
N GLY A 77 -9.40 10.19 19.23
CA GLY A 77 -8.55 9.58 20.25
C GLY A 77 -9.35 9.20 21.51
N TYR A 78 -9.45 7.89 21.76
CA TYR A 78 -10.13 7.30 22.93
C TYR A 78 -11.59 7.73 23.15
N GLY A 79 -12.32 8.05 22.05
CA GLY A 79 -13.72 8.45 22.14
C GLY A 79 -14.40 8.64 20.81
N VAL A 80 -15.65 9.06 20.86
CA VAL A 80 -16.47 9.41 19.70
C VAL A 80 -16.93 10.84 19.88
N GLN A 81 -16.81 11.66 18.84
CA GLN A 81 -17.31 13.05 18.83
C GLN A 81 -18.26 13.25 17.66
N LYS A 82 -19.17 14.22 17.78
CA LYS A 82 -19.93 14.69 16.62
C LYS A 82 -18.97 15.37 15.63
N LYS A 83 -19.03 15.06 14.36
CA LYS A 83 -18.20 15.69 13.31
C LYS A 83 -18.28 17.21 13.35
N VAL A 84 -19.47 17.75 13.59
CA VAL A 84 -19.72 19.19 13.65
C VAL A 84 -18.97 19.89 14.79
N THR A 85 -18.70 19.20 15.91
CA THR A 85 -17.97 19.75 17.06
C THR A 85 -16.52 19.31 17.14
N SER A 86 -16.07 18.46 16.25
CA SER A 86 -14.65 18.08 16.15
C SER A 86 -13.85 19.25 15.59
N VAL A 87 -12.69 19.54 16.18
CA VAL A 87 -11.77 20.61 15.76
C VAL A 87 -10.51 20.09 15.08
N GLY A 88 -10.23 18.79 15.17
CA GLY A 88 -9.12 18.15 14.46
C GLY A 88 -9.39 17.95 12.97
N SER A 89 -8.32 17.87 12.17
CA SER A 89 -8.41 17.46 10.76
C SER A 89 -8.59 15.94 10.67
N ILE A 90 -9.81 15.50 10.37
CA ILE A 90 -10.21 14.10 10.33
C ILE A 90 -10.95 13.82 9.03
N THR A 91 -10.48 12.82 8.28
CA THR A 91 -11.22 12.28 7.13
C THR A 91 -11.71 10.88 7.47
N GLN A 92 -12.95 10.56 7.10
CA GLN A 92 -13.58 9.28 7.43
C GLN A 92 -14.24 8.65 6.20
N THR A 93 -14.19 7.31 6.12
CA THR A 93 -14.97 6.52 5.17
C THR A 93 -15.68 5.37 5.88
N GLY A 94 -16.86 5.01 5.43
CA GLY A 94 -17.61 3.88 5.96
C GLY A 94 -17.22 2.54 5.33
N GLY A 95 -17.41 1.44 6.04
CA GLY A 95 -17.12 0.10 5.53
C GLY A 95 -17.88 -0.25 4.24
N ASN A 96 -19.10 0.26 4.08
CA ASN A 96 -19.88 0.05 2.86
C ASN A 96 -19.27 0.74 1.63
N GLU A 97 -18.67 1.92 1.81
CA GLU A 97 -17.96 2.62 0.72
C GLU A 97 -16.67 1.89 0.31
N LEU A 98 -15.99 1.24 1.26
CA LEU A 98 -14.84 0.41 0.95
C LEU A 98 -15.22 -0.78 0.06
N MET A 99 -16.36 -1.40 0.35
CA MET A 99 -16.86 -2.58 -0.38
C MET A 99 -17.37 -2.26 -1.78
N LYS A 100 -17.65 -1.01 -2.14
CA LYS A 100 -18.03 -0.62 -3.52
C LYS A 100 -16.91 -0.85 -4.53
N GLY A 101 -15.67 -0.98 -4.10
CA GLY A 101 -14.54 -1.35 -4.95
C GLY A 101 -14.53 -2.81 -5.42
N GLY A 102 -15.53 -3.62 -5.07
CA GLY A 102 -15.55 -5.06 -5.35
C GLY A 102 -14.58 -5.84 -4.44
N SER A 103 -14.11 -6.96 -4.94
CA SER A 103 -13.16 -7.81 -4.21
C SER A 103 -11.73 -7.29 -4.41
N VAL A 104 -11.35 -6.27 -3.64
CA VAL A 104 -9.93 -5.92 -3.44
C VAL A 104 -9.33 -6.80 -2.34
N ASN A 105 -8.08 -7.15 -2.48
CA ASN A 105 -7.45 -8.17 -1.65
C ASN A 105 -7.02 -7.64 -0.27
N SER A 106 -6.91 -6.32 -0.10
CA SER A 106 -6.47 -5.70 1.15
C SER A 106 -7.24 -4.43 1.48
N VAL A 107 -7.34 -4.11 2.77
CA VAL A 107 -7.94 -2.86 3.25
C VAL A 107 -7.13 -1.65 2.76
N SER A 108 -5.80 -1.77 2.75
CA SER A 108 -4.91 -0.69 2.30
C SER A 108 -5.12 -0.34 0.82
N GLU A 109 -5.35 -1.33 -0.04
CA GLU A 109 -5.69 -1.12 -1.45
C GLU A 109 -7.07 -0.46 -1.62
N ALA A 110 -8.05 -0.86 -0.80
CA ALA A 110 -9.39 -0.29 -0.83
C ALA A 110 -9.44 1.20 -0.44
N LEU A 111 -8.44 1.70 0.28
CA LEU A 111 -8.36 3.11 0.73
C LEU A 111 -7.83 4.06 -0.33
N GLN A 112 -7.15 3.55 -1.36
CA GLN A 112 -6.52 4.38 -2.39
C GLN A 112 -7.53 5.31 -3.08
N GLY A 113 -7.28 6.61 -3.07
CA GLY A 113 -8.13 7.63 -3.68
C GLY A 113 -9.44 7.94 -2.94
N LYS A 114 -9.75 7.24 -1.84
CA LYS A 114 -10.98 7.44 -1.05
C LYS A 114 -10.82 8.38 0.14
N LEU A 115 -9.60 8.59 0.59
CA LEU A 115 -9.30 9.42 1.76
C LEU A 115 -8.38 10.57 1.36
N ASN A 116 -8.86 11.80 1.50
CA ASN A 116 -8.08 12.99 1.19
C ASN A 116 -6.85 13.10 2.11
N GLY A 117 -5.70 13.51 1.55
CA GLY A 117 -4.43 13.62 2.27
C GLY A 117 -3.74 12.29 2.57
N VAL A 118 -4.29 11.16 2.11
CA VAL A 118 -3.66 9.84 2.17
C VAL A 118 -3.14 9.47 0.79
N VAL A 119 -1.84 9.34 0.66
CA VAL A 119 -1.17 8.77 -0.51
C VAL A 119 -1.01 7.27 -0.27
N ALA A 120 -1.55 6.46 -1.16
CA ALA A 120 -1.46 5.01 -1.12
C ALA A 120 -0.85 4.52 -2.45
N ILE A 121 0.26 3.80 -2.39
CA ILE A 121 1.00 3.31 -3.56
C ILE A 121 0.98 1.79 -3.53
N ASN A 122 0.35 1.18 -4.51
CA ASN A 122 0.35 -0.28 -4.67
C ASN A 122 1.57 -0.69 -5.52
N SER A 123 2.47 -1.49 -4.94
CA SER A 123 3.69 -1.92 -5.63
C SER A 123 3.54 -3.26 -6.35
N SER A 124 2.56 -4.10 -5.98
CA SER A 124 2.42 -5.47 -6.50
C SER A 124 0.97 -5.96 -6.42
N GLY A 125 0.56 -6.76 -7.41
CA GLY A 125 -0.71 -7.49 -7.40
C GLY A 125 -0.61 -8.94 -6.89
N MET A 126 0.53 -9.35 -6.32
CA MET A 126 0.80 -10.74 -5.93
C MET A 126 -0.17 -11.25 -4.86
N PRO A 127 -0.75 -12.44 -4.99
CA PRO A 127 -1.64 -13.03 -4.01
C PRO A 127 -1.02 -13.14 -2.61
N GLY A 128 -1.65 -12.49 -1.62
CA GLY A 128 -1.20 -12.48 -0.23
C GLY A 128 0.09 -11.68 0.05
N ASP A 129 0.53 -10.82 -0.89
CA ASP A 129 1.73 -9.98 -0.80
C ASP A 129 1.56 -8.63 -1.51
N ASN A 130 0.36 -8.08 -1.44
CA ASN A 130 -0.02 -6.81 -2.06
C ASN A 130 -0.13 -5.71 -1.00
N GLU A 131 0.90 -5.53 -0.21
CA GLU A 131 0.93 -4.48 0.81
C GLU A 131 1.13 -3.11 0.15
N VAL A 132 0.23 -2.18 0.46
CA VAL A 132 0.23 -0.82 -0.06
C VAL A 132 1.00 0.09 0.89
N LYS A 133 2.01 0.80 0.39
CA LYS A 133 2.70 1.84 1.15
C LYS A 133 1.81 3.07 1.27
N MET A 134 1.66 3.56 2.49
CA MET A 134 0.80 4.72 2.76
C MET A 134 1.56 5.84 3.44
N TYR A 135 1.25 7.08 3.01
CA TYR A 135 1.74 8.31 3.62
C TYR A 135 0.57 9.22 3.91
N ILE A 136 0.60 9.91 5.05
CA ILE A 136 -0.36 10.96 5.39
C ILE A 136 0.34 12.30 5.27
N ARG A 137 -0.16 13.16 4.35
CA ARG A 137 0.45 14.47 4.04
C ARG A 137 1.90 14.38 3.55
N GLY A 138 2.22 13.32 2.78
CA GLY A 138 3.55 13.11 2.22
C GLY A 138 4.59 12.62 3.23
N LYS A 139 5.88 12.79 2.91
CA LYS A 139 6.99 12.43 3.78
C LYS A 139 7.49 13.64 4.54
N SER A 140 7.67 13.51 5.85
CA SER A 140 8.22 14.57 6.70
C SER A 140 9.48 14.16 7.47
N THR A 141 9.90 12.89 7.32
CA THR A 141 11.17 12.35 7.85
C THR A 141 11.79 11.39 6.83
N TRP A 142 13.07 11.11 6.95
CA TRP A 142 13.77 10.07 6.18
C TRP A 142 13.77 8.69 6.85
N ASP A 143 13.34 8.62 8.13
CA ASP A 143 13.15 7.37 8.85
C ASP A 143 11.82 6.70 8.50
N ASN A 144 11.21 5.97 9.42
CA ASN A 144 9.92 5.34 9.22
C ASN A 144 8.82 6.39 9.04
N THR A 145 8.17 6.39 7.89
CA THR A 145 7.10 7.31 7.50
C THR A 145 5.70 6.69 7.61
N ASP A 146 5.59 5.43 8.05
CA ASP A 146 4.31 4.72 8.12
C ASP A 146 3.37 5.33 9.16
N PRO A 147 2.08 5.48 8.85
CA PRO A 147 1.09 5.91 9.83
C PRO A 147 0.85 4.83 10.90
N LEU A 148 0.47 5.26 12.09
CA LEU A 148 0.02 4.34 13.13
C LEU A 148 -1.37 3.78 12.77
N VAL A 149 -1.52 2.47 12.69
CA VAL A 149 -2.80 1.81 12.45
C VAL A 149 -3.35 1.21 13.74
N LEU A 150 -4.58 1.58 14.09
CA LEU A 150 -5.27 1.07 15.26
C LEU A 150 -6.60 0.41 14.86
N VAL A 151 -6.79 -0.83 15.26
CA VAL A 151 -8.06 -1.56 15.13
C VAL A 151 -8.72 -1.65 16.50
N ASP A 152 -9.88 -1.03 16.67
CA ASP A 152 -10.57 -0.87 17.94
C ASP A 152 -9.68 -0.29 19.06
N GLY A 153 -8.76 0.62 18.67
CA GLY A 153 -7.82 1.30 19.56
C GLY A 153 -6.56 0.49 19.92
N ILE A 154 -6.34 -0.66 19.32
CA ILE A 154 -5.14 -1.49 19.51
C ILE A 154 -4.33 -1.51 18.19
N GLU A 155 -3.01 -1.35 18.30
CA GLU A 155 -2.11 -1.38 17.14
C GLU A 155 -2.09 -2.75 16.47
N ARG A 156 -2.48 -2.79 15.19
CA ARG A 156 -2.57 -4.01 14.36
C ARG A 156 -2.38 -3.65 12.89
N ASN A 157 -2.01 -4.64 12.07
CA ASN A 157 -2.01 -4.47 10.63
C ASN A 157 -3.44 -4.39 10.11
N MET A 158 -3.75 -3.38 9.28
CA MET A 158 -5.09 -3.18 8.73
C MET A 158 -5.51 -4.30 7.76
N ASN A 159 -4.54 -4.90 7.06
CA ASN A 159 -4.80 -5.94 6.07
C ASN A 159 -5.19 -7.29 6.71
N ASP A 160 -5.04 -7.39 8.03
CA ASP A 160 -5.48 -8.57 8.78
C ASP A 160 -6.99 -8.54 9.09
N VAL A 161 -7.66 -7.41 8.87
CA VAL A 161 -9.10 -7.24 9.08
C VAL A 161 -9.85 -7.51 7.78
N ASP A 162 -10.97 -8.25 7.85
CA ASP A 162 -11.89 -8.40 6.70
C ASP A 162 -12.68 -7.10 6.50
N MET A 163 -12.81 -6.65 5.25
CA MET A 163 -13.58 -5.43 4.92
C MET A 163 -15.04 -5.50 5.36
N ASN A 164 -15.64 -6.71 5.37
CA ASN A 164 -17.01 -6.91 5.84
C ASN A 164 -17.16 -6.71 7.36
N GLU A 165 -16.06 -6.74 8.13
CA GLU A 165 -16.03 -6.50 9.58
C GLU A 165 -15.91 -5.02 9.92
N ILE A 166 -15.55 -4.16 8.96
CA ILE A 166 -15.29 -2.74 9.18
C ILE A 166 -16.61 -1.95 9.23
N GLU A 167 -16.80 -1.15 10.27
CA GLU A 167 -17.86 -0.13 10.36
C GLU A 167 -17.40 1.18 9.73
N SER A 168 -16.20 1.67 10.12
CA SER A 168 -15.61 2.90 9.59
C SER A 168 -14.09 2.92 9.71
N ILE A 169 -13.45 3.73 8.86
CA ILE A 169 -12.04 4.09 8.94
C ILE A 169 -11.93 5.61 9.04
N SER A 170 -11.24 6.09 10.08
CA SER A 170 -10.96 7.51 10.29
C SER A 170 -9.45 7.75 10.22
N VAL A 171 -9.03 8.81 9.53
CA VAL A 171 -7.64 9.23 9.45
C VAL A 171 -7.45 10.55 10.17
N LEU A 172 -6.59 10.54 11.19
CA LEU A 172 -6.23 11.70 11.99
C LEU A 172 -4.92 12.28 11.47
N LYS A 173 -4.92 13.54 11.06
CA LYS A 173 -3.82 14.14 10.31
C LYS A 173 -3.05 15.24 11.05
N ASP A 174 -3.71 15.97 11.93
CA ASP A 174 -3.09 17.06 12.67
C ASP A 174 -2.64 16.67 14.08
N ALA A 175 -1.86 17.53 14.72
CA ALA A 175 -1.31 17.25 16.05
C ALA A 175 -2.40 17.15 17.12
N SER A 176 -3.50 17.91 17.04
CA SER A 176 -4.55 17.86 18.06
C SER A 176 -5.28 16.54 18.06
N ALA A 177 -5.52 15.96 16.88
CA ALA A 177 -6.16 14.67 16.75
C ALA A 177 -5.21 13.50 17.08
N THR A 178 -3.90 13.64 16.81
CA THR A 178 -2.92 12.55 16.98
C THR A 178 -2.16 12.56 18.29
N ALA A 179 -2.10 13.70 19.01
CA ALA A 179 -1.34 13.85 20.26
C ALA A 179 -1.74 12.84 21.36
N VAL A 180 -3.02 12.46 21.41
CA VAL A 180 -3.52 11.47 22.36
C VAL A 180 -2.97 10.05 22.15
N TYR A 181 -2.36 9.78 21.00
CA TYR A 181 -1.70 8.49 20.69
C TYR A 181 -0.19 8.54 20.92
N GLY A 182 0.28 9.60 21.58
CA GLY A 182 1.67 9.76 21.94
C GLY A 182 2.56 9.89 20.69
N VAL A 183 3.77 9.40 20.84
CA VAL A 183 4.86 9.53 19.85
C VAL A 183 4.62 8.82 18.54
N ARG A 184 3.81 7.78 18.53
CA ARG A 184 3.53 7.03 17.29
C ARG A 184 2.56 7.73 16.35
N GLY A 185 1.88 8.78 16.84
CA GLY A 185 1.01 9.64 16.03
C GLY A 185 1.74 10.64 15.13
N GLY A 186 3.09 10.69 15.18
CA GLY A 186 3.90 11.66 14.42
C GLY A 186 3.66 11.67 12.91
N ASN A 187 3.40 10.52 12.31
CA ASN A 187 3.13 10.36 10.87
C ASN A 187 1.63 10.26 10.55
N GLY A 188 0.75 10.61 11.50
CA GLY A 188 -0.70 10.43 11.38
C GLY A 188 -1.18 9.09 11.93
N VAL A 189 -2.49 8.97 12.12
CA VAL A 189 -3.12 7.77 12.70
C VAL A 189 -4.31 7.34 11.86
N ILE A 190 -4.40 6.05 11.57
CA ILE A 190 -5.53 5.40 10.91
C ILE A 190 -6.29 4.59 11.96
N LEU A 191 -7.54 4.95 12.22
CA LEU A 191 -8.42 4.29 13.16
C LEU A 191 -9.42 3.42 12.41
N ILE A 192 -9.39 2.13 12.62
CA ILE A 192 -10.35 1.17 12.09
C ILE A 192 -11.29 0.77 13.22
N THR A 193 -12.56 1.04 13.04
CA THR A 193 -13.63 0.61 13.95
C THR A 193 -14.35 -0.58 13.37
N THR A 194 -14.45 -1.66 14.12
CA THR A 194 -15.14 -2.87 13.68
C THR A 194 -16.62 -2.85 14.07
N LYS A 195 -17.44 -3.59 13.31
CA LYS A 195 -18.87 -3.72 13.54
C LYS A 195 -19.18 -4.33 14.92
N ARG A 196 -20.19 -3.78 15.57
CA ARG A 196 -20.67 -4.23 16.88
C ARG A 196 -22.14 -4.64 16.82
N GLY A 197 -22.61 -5.30 17.86
CA GLY A 197 -24.01 -5.63 18.03
C GLY A 197 -24.93 -4.40 18.15
N THR A 198 -26.20 -4.59 17.82
CA THR A 198 -27.27 -3.57 17.87
C THR A 198 -28.41 -4.05 18.74
N ASP A 199 -29.27 -3.14 19.23
CA ASP A 199 -30.48 -3.46 19.99
C ASP A 199 -31.64 -3.88 19.05
N THR A 200 -31.36 -4.76 18.10
CA THR A 200 -32.33 -5.17 17.10
C THR A 200 -32.38 -6.69 17.03
N ALA A 201 -33.48 -7.22 16.48
CA ALA A 201 -33.55 -8.61 16.12
C ALA A 201 -32.35 -9.01 15.23
N PRO A 202 -31.89 -10.26 15.33
CA PRO A 202 -30.75 -10.73 14.55
C PRO A 202 -30.91 -10.48 13.05
N VAL A 203 -29.85 -9.95 12.43
CA VAL A 203 -29.76 -9.81 10.98
C VAL A 203 -28.53 -10.60 10.53
N ILE A 204 -28.75 -11.54 9.63
CA ILE A 204 -27.70 -12.34 9.01
C ILE A 204 -27.43 -11.74 7.64
N ASN A 205 -26.16 -11.45 7.37
CA ASN A 205 -25.70 -10.99 6.05
C ASN A 205 -24.75 -12.03 5.47
N PHE A 206 -24.92 -12.30 4.20
CA PHE A 206 -24.05 -13.16 3.41
C PHE A 206 -23.58 -12.40 2.18
N SER A 207 -22.30 -12.47 1.86
CA SER A 207 -21.74 -11.96 0.62
C SER A 207 -20.88 -13.03 -0.06
N ALA A 208 -20.98 -13.08 -1.38
CA ALA A 208 -20.17 -13.95 -2.22
C ALA A 208 -19.70 -13.17 -3.44
N ASN A 209 -18.40 -13.22 -3.71
CA ASN A 209 -17.74 -12.55 -4.82
C ASN A 209 -16.90 -13.53 -5.61
N TYR A 210 -16.98 -13.43 -6.92
CA TYR A 210 -16.13 -14.14 -7.85
C TYR A 210 -15.46 -13.14 -8.78
N THR A 211 -14.13 -13.10 -8.78
CA THR A 211 -13.32 -12.09 -9.46
C THR A 211 -12.39 -12.73 -10.45
N PHE A 212 -12.43 -12.27 -11.70
CA PHE A 212 -11.41 -12.54 -12.71
C PHE A 212 -10.35 -11.44 -12.68
N LYS A 213 -9.08 -11.83 -12.81
CA LYS A 213 -7.92 -10.92 -12.78
C LYS A 213 -7.04 -11.13 -13.98
N SER A 214 -6.47 -10.04 -14.50
CA SER A 214 -5.45 -10.05 -15.54
C SER A 214 -4.47 -8.90 -15.31
N PRO A 215 -3.22 -8.98 -15.80
CA PRO A 215 -2.28 -7.86 -15.76
C PRO A 215 -2.83 -6.61 -16.43
N THR A 216 -2.43 -5.43 -15.92
CA THR A 216 -2.73 -4.14 -16.56
C THR A 216 -1.86 -3.87 -17.77
N THR A 217 -0.69 -4.50 -17.82
CA THR A 217 0.32 -4.38 -18.88
C THR A 217 0.65 -5.74 -19.47
N SER A 218 1.28 -5.76 -20.65
CA SER A 218 1.84 -6.98 -21.23
C SER A 218 3.27 -6.72 -21.67
N MET A 219 4.13 -7.73 -21.49
CA MET A 219 5.55 -7.65 -21.84
C MET A 219 5.79 -8.41 -23.13
N LYS A 220 6.22 -7.70 -24.16
CA LYS A 220 6.57 -8.29 -25.45
C LYS A 220 7.97 -7.85 -25.84
N LEU A 221 8.72 -8.74 -26.43
CA LEU A 221 10.00 -8.46 -27.07
C LEU A 221 9.83 -8.33 -28.57
N ALA A 222 10.84 -7.80 -29.25
CA ALA A 222 10.87 -7.77 -30.71
C ALA A 222 10.90 -9.19 -31.30
N ASP A 223 10.44 -9.34 -32.53
CA ASP A 223 10.63 -10.60 -33.23
C ASP A 223 12.11 -10.88 -33.50
N HIS A 224 12.44 -12.14 -33.70
CA HIS A 224 13.85 -12.55 -33.77
C HIS A 224 14.61 -11.99 -34.97
N VAL A 225 13.95 -11.76 -36.11
CA VAL A 225 14.62 -11.15 -37.30
C VAL A 225 15.00 -9.71 -36.96
N THR A 226 14.09 -8.94 -36.40
CA THR A 226 14.35 -7.58 -35.92
C THR A 226 15.45 -7.58 -34.85
N ALA A 227 15.41 -8.52 -33.92
CA ALA A 227 16.43 -8.64 -32.86
C ALA A 227 17.83 -8.96 -33.43
N MET A 228 17.94 -9.86 -34.43
CA MET A 228 19.21 -10.17 -35.09
C MET A 228 19.77 -8.99 -35.87
N GLN A 229 18.92 -8.24 -36.59
CA GLN A 229 19.32 -7.03 -37.28
C GLN A 229 19.85 -5.96 -36.33
N ALA A 230 19.13 -5.72 -35.24
CA ALA A 230 19.56 -4.79 -34.20
C ALA A 230 20.85 -5.27 -33.47
N TYR A 231 21.00 -6.58 -33.27
CA TYR A 231 22.24 -7.17 -32.74
C TYR A 231 23.43 -6.87 -33.65
N ASN A 232 23.25 -7.06 -34.96
CA ASN A 232 24.32 -6.73 -35.94
C ASN A 232 24.66 -5.23 -35.92
N MET A 233 23.67 -4.35 -35.71
CA MET A 233 23.94 -2.90 -35.53
C MET A 233 24.79 -2.66 -34.27
N ALA A 234 24.46 -3.30 -33.18
CA ALA A 234 25.22 -3.19 -31.93
C ALA A 234 26.67 -3.72 -32.10
N MET A 235 26.84 -4.87 -32.75
CA MET A 235 28.15 -5.44 -33.04
C MET A 235 29.01 -4.55 -33.94
N ALA A 236 28.38 -3.90 -34.92
CA ALA A 236 29.07 -2.95 -35.77
C ALA A 236 29.54 -1.72 -34.97
N ASN A 237 28.70 -1.18 -34.10
CA ASN A 237 29.07 -0.05 -33.22
C ASN A 237 30.20 -0.43 -32.25
N ASP A 238 30.19 -1.68 -31.74
CA ASP A 238 31.26 -2.20 -30.87
C ASP A 238 32.51 -2.67 -31.63
N ALA A 239 32.59 -2.46 -32.95
CA ALA A 239 33.65 -2.94 -33.81
C ALA A 239 33.95 -4.46 -33.73
N SER A 240 32.94 -5.24 -33.36
CA SER A 240 33.01 -6.69 -33.21
C SER A 240 32.53 -7.41 -34.46
N TRP A 241 33.20 -7.16 -35.58
CA TRP A 241 32.81 -7.63 -36.91
C TRP A 241 32.83 -9.16 -37.08
N ASP A 242 33.63 -9.84 -36.29
CA ASP A 242 33.73 -11.29 -36.24
C ASP A 242 32.53 -11.99 -35.60
N LYS A 243 31.68 -11.23 -34.89
CA LYS A 243 30.50 -11.73 -34.21
C LYS A 243 29.18 -11.43 -34.91
N LEU A 244 29.24 -10.82 -36.10
CA LEU A 244 28.03 -10.54 -36.85
C LEU A 244 27.28 -11.81 -37.22
N ILE A 245 25.97 -11.80 -37.05
CA ILE A 245 25.10 -12.88 -37.52
C ILE A 245 25.09 -12.84 -39.07
N PRO A 246 25.42 -13.96 -39.75
CA PRO A 246 25.41 -14.02 -41.18
C PRO A 246 24.04 -13.67 -41.79
N GLN A 247 24.02 -12.99 -42.92
CA GLN A 247 22.76 -12.66 -43.62
C GLN A 247 21.98 -13.93 -43.98
N SER A 248 22.65 -15.03 -44.34
CA SER A 248 22.01 -16.33 -44.60
C SER A 248 21.20 -16.86 -43.40
N THR A 249 21.66 -16.63 -42.18
CA THR A 249 20.92 -16.96 -40.97
C THR A 249 19.67 -16.10 -40.82
N ILE A 250 19.79 -14.78 -41.04
CA ILE A 250 18.65 -13.85 -41.01
C ILE A 250 17.61 -14.24 -42.07
N ASP A 251 18.09 -14.60 -43.30
CA ASP A 251 17.20 -15.03 -44.39
C ASP A 251 16.51 -16.36 -44.11
N ALA A 252 17.16 -17.31 -43.41
CA ALA A 252 16.57 -18.57 -42.99
C ALA A 252 15.42 -18.32 -42.02
N TRP A 253 15.62 -17.47 -41.01
CA TRP A 253 14.59 -17.10 -40.08
C TRP A 253 13.44 -16.31 -40.72
N SER A 254 13.76 -15.37 -41.61
CA SER A 254 12.75 -14.62 -42.40
C SER A 254 11.87 -15.54 -43.24
N ARG A 255 12.45 -16.57 -43.83
CA ARG A 255 11.73 -17.62 -44.56
C ARG A 255 10.85 -18.45 -43.63
N ALA A 256 11.38 -18.91 -42.47
CA ALA A 256 10.62 -19.65 -41.51
C ALA A 256 9.39 -18.86 -41.03
N TYR A 257 9.51 -17.55 -40.81
CA TYR A 257 8.38 -16.69 -40.48
C TYR A 257 7.37 -16.58 -41.63
N ALA A 258 7.82 -16.39 -42.87
CA ALA A 258 6.96 -16.31 -44.05
C ALA A 258 6.16 -17.59 -44.28
N GLU A 259 6.75 -18.74 -43.98
CA GLU A 259 6.17 -20.08 -44.14
C GLU A 259 5.36 -20.51 -42.93
N GLY A 260 5.40 -19.78 -41.79
CA GLY A 260 4.77 -20.17 -40.52
C GLY A 260 5.45 -21.36 -39.83
N ASN A 261 6.68 -21.68 -40.20
CA ASN A 261 7.46 -22.78 -39.64
C ASN A 261 8.32 -22.34 -38.44
N TYR A 262 7.69 -21.84 -37.39
CA TYR A 262 8.34 -21.41 -36.14
C TYR A 262 7.36 -21.60 -34.97
N GLY A 263 7.86 -21.56 -33.73
CA GLY A 263 6.99 -21.62 -32.56
C GLY A 263 7.68 -22.07 -31.30
N ALA A 264 6.96 -22.00 -30.18
CA ALA A 264 7.48 -22.26 -28.84
C ALA A 264 8.03 -23.68 -28.62
N TYR A 265 7.63 -24.62 -29.46
CA TYR A 265 8.05 -26.03 -29.43
C TYR A 265 8.72 -26.48 -30.76
N ASN A 266 9.14 -25.55 -31.60
CA ASN A 266 9.84 -25.87 -32.83
C ASN A 266 11.33 -26.04 -32.53
N ASP A 267 11.89 -27.17 -32.88
CA ASP A 267 13.29 -27.54 -32.57
C ASP A 267 14.29 -26.66 -33.29
N VAL A 268 14.00 -26.32 -34.55
CA VAL A 268 14.94 -25.62 -35.46
C VAL A 268 14.71 -24.10 -35.43
N PHE A 269 13.47 -23.64 -35.40
CA PHE A 269 13.08 -22.23 -35.36
C PHE A 269 12.23 -21.95 -34.16
N PRO A 270 12.78 -22.05 -32.93
CA PRO A 270 12.05 -21.77 -31.73
C PRO A 270 11.67 -20.29 -31.69
N TYR A 271 10.40 -19.98 -31.37
CA TYR A 271 9.97 -18.64 -31.04
C TYR A 271 9.03 -18.68 -29.84
N VAL A 272 9.53 -18.22 -28.71
CA VAL A 272 8.82 -18.27 -27.45
C VAL A 272 8.48 -16.86 -26.99
N ASN A 273 7.20 -16.53 -26.98
CA ASN A 273 6.75 -15.37 -26.24
C ASN A 273 6.58 -15.80 -24.77
N TRP A 274 7.60 -15.64 -23.97
CA TRP A 274 7.64 -16.07 -22.56
C TRP A 274 6.50 -15.49 -21.71
N TRP A 275 6.02 -14.29 -22.06
CA TRP A 275 4.87 -13.72 -21.40
C TRP A 275 3.59 -14.51 -21.66
N ASP A 276 3.29 -14.79 -22.89
CA ASP A 276 2.07 -15.50 -23.29
C ASP A 276 2.07 -16.96 -22.83
N GLU A 277 3.25 -17.56 -22.65
CA GLU A 277 3.41 -18.93 -22.15
C GLU A 277 3.31 -19.07 -20.64
N LEU A 278 3.65 -18.03 -19.89
CA LEU A 278 3.65 -18.06 -18.44
C LEU A 278 2.47 -17.33 -17.80
N ILE A 279 1.89 -16.33 -18.49
CA ILE A 279 0.92 -15.42 -17.89
C ILE A 279 -0.45 -15.66 -18.47
N THR A 280 -1.39 -15.89 -17.60
CA THR A 280 -2.81 -16.09 -17.92
C THR A 280 -3.68 -15.21 -17.04
N GLY A 281 -4.97 -15.50 -16.95
CA GLY A 281 -5.89 -14.86 -16.00
C GLY A 281 -6.02 -15.66 -14.71
N GLY A 282 -6.12 -14.94 -13.59
CA GLY A 282 -6.34 -15.54 -12.28
C GLY A 282 -7.78 -15.35 -11.78
N PHE A 283 -8.17 -16.13 -10.77
CA PHE A 283 -9.49 -16.03 -10.15
C PHE A 283 -9.38 -15.88 -8.64
N THR A 284 -10.22 -15.00 -8.08
CA THR A 284 -10.35 -14.82 -6.63
C THR A 284 -11.79 -15.10 -6.20
N GLN A 285 -11.94 -15.76 -5.06
CA GLN A 285 -13.24 -16.07 -4.45
C GLN A 285 -13.26 -15.52 -3.03
N ASN A 286 -14.31 -14.77 -2.69
CA ASN A 286 -14.49 -14.23 -1.33
C ASN A 286 -15.91 -14.56 -0.86
N TYR A 287 -15.99 -15.18 0.31
CA TYR A 287 -17.25 -15.47 1.00
C TYR A 287 -17.20 -14.91 2.41
N ASN A 288 -18.25 -14.24 2.82
CA ASN A 288 -18.39 -13.77 4.19
C ASN A 288 -19.82 -13.98 4.67
N ILE A 289 -19.96 -14.47 5.88
CA ILE A 289 -21.22 -14.53 6.60
C ILE A 289 -21.04 -13.80 7.92
N ASN A 290 -21.98 -12.92 8.27
CA ASN A 290 -21.98 -12.27 9.55
C ASN A 290 -23.40 -12.18 10.13
N ILE A 291 -23.46 -12.17 11.45
CA ILE A 291 -24.69 -11.99 12.23
C ILE A 291 -24.52 -10.83 13.19
N ARG A 292 -25.51 -9.96 13.27
CA ARG A 292 -25.55 -8.79 14.12
C ARG A 292 -26.90 -8.69 14.81
N GLY A 293 -26.92 -8.46 16.12
CA GLY A 293 -28.15 -8.33 16.88
C GLY A 293 -27.88 -8.12 18.36
N GLY A 294 -28.95 -8.18 19.17
CA GLY A 294 -28.80 -8.08 20.60
C GLY A 294 -30.07 -7.69 21.33
N THR A 295 -29.91 -7.52 22.61
CA THR A 295 -30.89 -7.04 23.58
C THR A 295 -30.24 -5.96 24.46
N ASP A 296 -30.96 -5.36 25.35
CA ASP A 296 -30.41 -4.41 26.34
C ASP A 296 -29.30 -5.02 27.19
N TYR A 297 -29.36 -6.33 27.46
CA TYR A 297 -28.36 -7.05 28.28
C TYR A 297 -27.12 -7.44 27.48
N MET A 298 -27.26 -7.95 26.24
CA MET A 298 -26.16 -8.44 25.44
C MET A 298 -26.34 -8.03 23.96
N LYS A 299 -25.31 -7.39 23.40
CA LYS A 299 -25.20 -7.10 21.98
C LYS A 299 -24.07 -7.93 21.39
N TYR A 300 -24.27 -8.43 20.20
CA TYR A 300 -23.26 -9.27 19.55
C TYR A 300 -23.12 -9.02 18.05
N PHE A 301 -21.90 -9.17 17.58
CA PHE A 301 -21.55 -9.29 16.19
C PHE A 301 -20.62 -10.49 16.03
N ALA A 302 -20.90 -11.39 15.10
CA ALA A 302 -20.01 -12.48 14.75
C ALA A 302 -19.86 -12.55 13.23
N SER A 303 -18.66 -12.86 12.76
CA SER A 303 -18.31 -12.95 11.34
C SER A 303 -17.38 -14.12 11.09
N ALA A 304 -17.56 -14.76 9.94
CA ALA A 304 -16.62 -15.74 9.38
C ALA A 304 -16.45 -15.47 7.88
N GLY A 305 -15.21 -15.45 7.43
CA GLY A 305 -14.85 -15.16 6.06
C GLY A 305 -13.86 -16.17 5.48
N TYR A 306 -13.93 -16.36 4.17
CA TYR A 306 -12.98 -17.11 3.37
C TYR A 306 -12.59 -16.29 2.15
N GLN A 307 -11.28 -16.22 1.90
CA GLN A 307 -10.69 -15.67 0.68
C GLN A 307 -9.82 -16.75 0.06
N GLY A 308 -10.09 -17.05 -1.21
CA GLY A 308 -9.24 -17.90 -2.05
C GLY A 308 -8.75 -17.07 -3.23
N ASP A 309 -7.45 -16.86 -3.31
CA ASP A 309 -6.82 -16.00 -4.33
C ASP A 309 -5.86 -16.83 -5.17
N GLY A 310 -6.22 -17.06 -6.45
CA GLY A 310 -5.39 -17.73 -7.45
C GLY A 310 -4.46 -16.74 -8.13
N ASP A 311 -3.54 -17.28 -8.89
CA ASP A 311 -2.49 -16.54 -9.57
C ASP A 311 -2.78 -16.32 -11.06
N ILE A 312 -1.96 -15.47 -11.65
CA ILE A 312 -1.92 -15.24 -13.11
C ILE A 312 -0.93 -16.15 -13.83
N TYR A 313 -0.08 -16.90 -13.13
CA TYR A 313 0.84 -17.83 -13.76
C TYR A 313 0.15 -19.12 -14.19
N ASP A 314 0.45 -19.59 -15.42
CA ASP A 314 0.03 -20.91 -15.91
C ASP A 314 0.96 -22.03 -15.44
N LEU A 315 0.91 -22.32 -14.13
CA LEU A 315 1.70 -23.36 -13.51
C LEU A 315 0.89 -24.63 -13.32
N LYS A 316 1.54 -25.79 -13.44
CA LYS A 316 0.91 -27.10 -13.30
C LYS A 316 1.43 -27.81 -12.08
N LYS A 317 0.50 -28.39 -11.30
CA LYS A 317 0.88 -29.31 -10.23
C LYS A 317 1.58 -30.53 -10.82
N ASN A 318 2.69 -30.93 -10.23
CA ASN A 318 3.37 -32.19 -10.53
C ASN A 318 3.17 -33.21 -9.40
N ASP A 319 3.75 -34.42 -9.54
CA ASP A 319 3.58 -35.50 -8.58
C ASP A 319 4.27 -35.21 -7.24
N ASP A 320 5.35 -34.43 -7.24
CA ASP A 320 6.18 -34.18 -6.07
C ASP A 320 5.69 -33.00 -5.23
N PHE A 321 5.20 -31.93 -5.87
CA PHE A 321 4.77 -30.69 -5.22
C PHE A 321 3.80 -29.89 -6.09
N ASP A 322 3.21 -28.84 -5.52
CA ASP A 322 2.36 -27.90 -6.22
C ASP A 322 3.06 -26.54 -6.35
N PRO A 323 3.62 -26.16 -7.51
CA PRO A 323 4.30 -24.88 -7.70
C PRO A 323 3.35 -23.72 -7.89
N ARG A 324 2.03 -23.94 -8.07
CA ARG A 324 1.04 -22.88 -8.34
C ARG A 324 0.98 -21.90 -7.21
N HIS A 325 0.98 -20.62 -7.55
CA HIS A 325 0.78 -19.57 -6.57
C HIS A 325 -0.67 -19.54 -6.12
N THR A 326 -0.89 -19.68 -4.86
CA THR A 326 -2.22 -19.61 -4.26
C THR A 326 -2.16 -18.98 -2.89
N TYR A 327 -3.17 -18.20 -2.57
CA TYR A 327 -3.37 -17.70 -1.23
C TYR A 327 -4.76 -18.05 -0.74
N LYS A 328 -4.87 -18.64 0.45
CA LYS A 328 -6.13 -18.96 1.11
C LYS A 328 -6.11 -18.35 2.49
N ARG A 329 -7.16 -17.63 2.83
CA ARG A 329 -7.30 -17.00 4.14
C ARG A 329 -8.67 -17.31 4.73
N TYR A 330 -8.66 -17.68 5.98
CA TYR A 330 -9.84 -17.85 6.82
C TYR A 330 -9.75 -16.80 7.93
N ASN A 331 -10.81 -16.05 8.14
CA ASN A 331 -10.89 -15.06 9.22
C ASN A 331 -12.18 -15.22 10.00
N TRP A 332 -12.12 -14.85 11.26
CA TRP A 332 -13.25 -14.85 12.18
C TRP A 332 -13.16 -13.70 13.15
N ARG A 333 -14.34 -13.21 13.57
CA ARG A 333 -14.47 -12.17 14.59
C ARG A 333 -15.74 -12.39 15.39
N SER A 334 -15.65 -12.14 16.70
CA SER A 334 -16.80 -12.12 17.61
C SER A 334 -16.64 -10.95 18.56
N ASN A 335 -17.55 -10.00 18.51
CA ASN A 335 -17.60 -8.83 19.38
C ASN A 335 -18.86 -8.95 20.25
N PHE A 336 -18.69 -9.00 21.57
CA PHE A 336 -19.74 -9.08 22.55
C PHE A 336 -19.69 -7.87 23.48
N ASP A 337 -20.84 -7.25 23.73
CA ASP A 337 -21.03 -6.19 24.71
C ASP A 337 -22.09 -6.66 25.71
N PHE A 338 -21.70 -6.86 26.96
CA PHE A 338 -22.56 -7.25 28.07
C PHE A 338 -22.83 -6.07 29.00
N ASN A 339 -24.07 -5.66 29.13
CA ASN A 339 -24.52 -4.66 30.10
C ASN A 339 -24.98 -5.36 31.35
N PHE A 340 -24.07 -5.68 32.30
CA PHE A 340 -24.41 -6.36 33.56
C PHE A 340 -25.36 -5.53 34.39
N THR A 341 -25.18 -4.21 34.37
CA THR A 341 -26.08 -3.23 34.96
C THR A 341 -26.20 -2.02 34.03
N LYS A 342 -27.06 -1.06 34.36
CA LYS A 342 -27.14 0.22 33.64
C LYS A 342 -25.82 1.02 33.71
N SER A 343 -24.94 0.69 34.66
CA SER A 343 -23.68 1.39 34.92
C SER A 343 -22.41 0.57 34.59
N THR A 344 -22.53 -0.77 34.43
CA THR A 344 -21.41 -1.68 34.25
C THR A 344 -21.52 -2.37 32.91
N LYS A 345 -20.52 -2.15 32.04
CA LYS A 345 -20.43 -2.79 30.73
C LYS A 345 -19.13 -3.56 30.60
N LEU A 346 -19.19 -4.82 30.17
CA LEU A 346 -18.05 -5.63 29.75
C LEU A 346 -18.11 -5.82 28.23
N SER A 347 -17.01 -5.49 27.55
CA SER A 347 -16.86 -5.78 26.13
C SER A 347 -15.76 -6.82 25.94
N ILE A 348 -16.02 -7.85 25.13
CA ILE A 348 -15.08 -8.92 24.78
C ILE A 348 -15.02 -9.00 23.27
N ASN A 349 -13.79 -8.91 22.70
CA ASN A 349 -13.59 -9.09 21.28
C ASN A 349 -12.58 -10.24 21.07
N ILE A 350 -12.96 -11.21 20.27
CA ILE A 350 -12.12 -12.34 19.87
C ILE A 350 -12.08 -12.37 18.36
N ALA A 351 -10.90 -12.26 17.78
CA ALA A 351 -10.75 -12.30 16.32
C ALA A 351 -9.45 -13.02 15.94
N GLY A 352 -9.38 -13.42 14.70
CA GLY A 352 -8.16 -14.01 14.18
C GLY A 352 -8.26 -14.34 12.71
N SER A 353 -7.13 -14.77 12.17
CA SER A 353 -7.02 -15.24 10.79
C SER A 353 -6.00 -16.37 10.66
N MET A 354 -6.20 -17.21 9.65
CA MET A 354 -5.28 -18.25 9.23
C MET A 354 -5.05 -18.12 7.73
N GLY A 355 -3.82 -17.88 7.34
CA GLY A 355 -3.38 -17.69 5.97
C GLY A 355 -2.49 -18.84 5.50
N TYR A 356 -2.71 -19.33 4.29
CA TYR A 356 -1.89 -20.30 3.60
C TYR A 356 -1.48 -19.69 2.26
N ARG A 357 -0.20 -19.42 2.08
CA ARG A 357 0.36 -18.96 0.81
C ARG A 357 1.29 -20.02 0.24
N ASN A 358 1.00 -20.47 -0.94
CA ASN A 358 1.87 -21.33 -1.72
C ASN A 358 2.43 -20.57 -2.91
N LYS A 359 3.67 -20.79 -3.27
CA LYS A 359 4.34 -20.19 -4.42
C LYS A 359 5.47 -21.05 -4.95
N SER A 360 5.82 -20.90 -6.24
CA SER A 360 7.02 -21.48 -6.79
C SER A 360 8.27 -20.95 -6.08
N ILE A 361 9.31 -21.75 -6.03
CA ILE A 361 10.61 -21.37 -5.47
C ILE A 361 11.25 -20.21 -6.27
N ASP A 362 11.03 -20.17 -7.59
CA ASP A 362 11.59 -19.17 -8.50
C ASP A 362 10.64 -17.99 -8.72
N ASN A 363 10.09 -17.43 -7.64
CA ASN A 363 9.10 -16.40 -7.75
C ASN A 363 9.65 -14.95 -7.78
N ASP A 364 10.93 -14.77 -7.52
CA ASP A 364 11.48 -13.41 -7.36
C ASP A 364 11.97 -12.80 -8.68
N SER A 365 12.19 -13.63 -9.71
CA SER A 365 12.77 -13.19 -10.97
C SER A 365 12.05 -13.58 -12.27
N PRO A 366 10.85 -14.19 -12.30
CA PRO A 366 10.29 -14.65 -13.57
C PRO A 366 10.00 -13.49 -14.54
N PHE A 367 9.52 -12.35 -14.05
CA PHE A 367 9.28 -11.16 -14.88
C PHE A 367 10.58 -10.54 -15.44
N ASN A 368 11.64 -10.53 -14.64
CA ASN A 368 12.94 -10.12 -15.15
C ASN A 368 13.44 -11.08 -16.24
N ARG A 369 13.30 -12.38 -16.04
CA ARG A 369 13.69 -13.40 -17.04
C ARG A 369 12.87 -13.30 -18.31
N ILE A 370 11.56 -13.09 -18.25
CA ILE A 370 10.71 -12.88 -19.43
C ILE A 370 11.24 -11.75 -20.33
N LEU A 371 11.82 -10.71 -19.72
CA LEU A 371 12.37 -9.55 -20.44
C LEU A 371 13.83 -9.73 -20.88
N THR A 372 14.56 -10.63 -20.25
CA THR A 372 15.99 -10.80 -20.50
C THR A 372 16.33 -12.09 -21.25
N GLU A 373 15.40 -13.04 -21.27
CA GLU A 373 15.61 -14.29 -22.00
C GLU A 373 15.38 -14.10 -23.50
N SER A 374 16.16 -14.77 -24.32
CA SER A 374 15.96 -14.78 -25.77
C SER A 374 14.63 -15.42 -26.13
N THR A 375 13.99 -14.87 -27.15
CA THR A 375 12.76 -15.45 -27.70
C THR A 375 13.02 -16.65 -28.60
N SER A 376 14.28 -16.91 -29.00
CA SER A 376 14.57 -17.81 -30.11
C SER A 376 15.84 -18.66 -29.97
N ASP A 377 16.56 -18.58 -28.85
CA ASP A 377 17.76 -19.40 -28.63
C ASP A 377 17.42 -20.87 -28.38
N HIS A 378 16.24 -21.14 -27.82
CA HIS A 378 15.79 -22.51 -27.55
C HIS A 378 14.24 -22.56 -27.46
N PRO A 379 13.60 -23.71 -27.75
CA PRO A 379 12.18 -23.90 -27.48
C PRO A 379 11.94 -24.08 -25.98
N ILE A 380 10.68 -24.03 -25.54
CA ILE A 380 10.32 -24.42 -24.18
C ILE A 380 10.76 -25.85 -23.91
N MET A 381 10.43 -26.74 -24.86
CA MET A 381 10.75 -28.15 -24.84
C MET A 381 10.96 -28.63 -26.29
N TYR A 382 11.99 -29.42 -26.51
CA TYR A 382 12.26 -30.07 -27.77
C TYR A 382 11.26 -31.20 -28.04
N SER A 383 11.13 -31.59 -29.30
CA SER A 383 10.23 -32.66 -29.76
C SER A 383 10.49 -34.03 -29.10
N ASP A 384 11.71 -34.27 -28.59
CA ASP A 384 12.09 -35.46 -27.85
C ASP A 384 11.73 -35.42 -26.35
N GLY A 385 11.08 -34.32 -25.89
CA GLY A 385 10.65 -34.13 -24.49
C GLY A 385 11.69 -33.54 -23.57
N ASN A 386 12.85 -33.17 -24.07
CA ASN A 386 13.89 -32.48 -23.31
C ASN A 386 13.62 -30.97 -23.20
N TRP A 387 13.83 -30.39 -22.02
CA TRP A 387 13.70 -28.94 -21.81
C TRP A 387 14.79 -28.20 -22.58
N GLY A 388 14.37 -27.16 -23.31
CA GLY A 388 15.29 -26.23 -23.91
C GLY A 388 15.81 -25.23 -22.88
N ASP A 389 17.07 -24.84 -22.97
CA ASP A 389 17.65 -23.80 -22.13
C ASP A 389 19.01 -23.36 -22.65
N ASP A 390 19.36 -22.14 -22.30
CA ASP A 390 20.71 -21.61 -22.38
C ASP A 390 21.05 -21.02 -20.98
N GLU A 391 22.13 -21.51 -20.38
CA GLU A 391 22.63 -21.10 -19.04
C GLU A 391 21.62 -21.24 -17.87
N GLU A 392 20.76 -22.25 -17.89
CA GLU A 392 19.86 -22.59 -16.78
C GLU A 392 18.76 -21.52 -16.52
N LYS A 393 18.21 -20.91 -17.55
CA LYS A 393 17.29 -19.77 -17.41
C LYS A 393 15.89 -19.97 -17.97
N ASN A 394 15.52 -21.14 -18.50
CA ASN A 394 14.17 -21.39 -19.00
C ASN A 394 13.11 -21.10 -17.90
N PRO A 395 12.33 -20.01 -18.00
CA PRO A 395 11.45 -19.59 -16.92
C PRO A 395 10.28 -20.57 -16.67
N VAL A 396 9.78 -21.24 -17.74
CA VAL A 396 8.70 -22.23 -17.63
C VAL A 396 9.19 -23.47 -16.86
N ALA A 397 10.38 -23.99 -17.22
CA ALA A 397 10.97 -25.13 -16.52
C ALA A 397 11.26 -24.78 -15.05
N ASN A 398 11.87 -23.63 -14.80
CA ASN A 398 12.26 -23.20 -13.46
C ASN A 398 11.04 -23.07 -12.54
N MET A 399 9.99 -22.42 -12.98
CA MET A 399 8.80 -22.21 -12.16
C MET A 399 8.01 -23.48 -11.89
N ASN A 400 7.97 -24.41 -12.85
CA ASN A 400 7.19 -25.66 -12.70
C ASN A 400 7.95 -26.75 -11.96
N LEU A 401 9.29 -26.79 -12.06
CA LEU A 401 10.08 -27.95 -11.62
C LEU A 401 11.04 -27.68 -10.46
N GLY A 402 11.34 -26.43 -10.15
CA GLY A 402 12.32 -26.07 -9.12
C GLY A 402 11.89 -26.46 -7.69
N GLY A 403 10.63 -26.26 -7.36
CA GLY A 403 10.10 -26.52 -6.03
C GLY A 403 8.95 -25.59 -5.66
N ALA A 404 8.57 -25.63 -4.39
CA ALA A 404 7.50 -24.83 -3.84
C ALA A 404 7.82 -24.32 -2.44
N LYS A 405 7.27 -23.14 -2.09
CA LYS A 405 7.32 -22.55 -0.74
C LYS A 405 5.91 -22.37 -0.20
N LEU A 406 5.63 -23.06 0.89
CA LEU A 406 4.37 -22.93 1.61
C LEU A 406 4.58 -22.13 2.89
N ARG A 407 3.90 -21.00 3.00
CA ARG A 407 3.88 -20.16 4.18
C ARG A 407 2.54 -20.27 4.87
N LYS A 408 2.56 -20.58 6.16
CA LYS A 408 1.37 -20.63 7.02
C LYS A 408 1.47 -19.51 8.04
N THR A 409 0.45 -18.69 8.15
CA THR A 409 0.40 -17.60 9.14
C THR A 409 -0.85 -17.76 9.96
N PHE A 410 -0.70 -17.78 11.27
CA PHE A 410 -1.78 -17.76 12.24
C PHE A 410 -1.75 -16.47 13.03
N GLN A 411 -2.90 -15.84 13.23
CA GLN A 411 -3.04 -14.62 14.02
C GLN A 411 -4.25 -14.75 14.95
N GLY A 412 -4.07 -14.32 16.19
CA GLY A 412 -5.14 -14.31 17.19
C GLY A 412 -5.14 -13.01 17.99
N TRP A 413 -6.32 -12.45 18.23
CA TRP A 413 -6.54 -11.21 18.97
C TRP A 413 -7.61 -11.42 20.03
N TYR A 414 -7.30 -10.99 21.24
CA TYR A 414 -8.15 -11.18 22.43
C TYR A 414 -8.17 -9.89 23.22
N ASP A 415 -9.30 -9.18 23.19
CA ASP A 415 -9.49 -7.92 23.91
C ASP A 415 -10.61 -8.06 24.92
N ALA A 416 -10.41 -7.49 26.09
CA ALA A 416 -11.44 -7.32 27.11
C ALA A 416 -11.40 -5.90 27.67
N SER A 417 -12.56 -5.27 27.81
CA SER A 417 -12.67 -3.97 28.47
C SER A 417 -13.87 -3.92 29.40
N LEU A 418 -13.62 -3.42 30.59
CA LEU A 418 -14.65 -3.20 31.63
C LEU A 418 -14.83 -1.69 31.81
N GLU A 419 -16.05 -1.21 31.64
CA GLU A 419 -16.43 0.19 31.86
C GLU A 419 -17.42 0.26 33.01
N GLN A 420 -17.16 1.18 33.94
CA GLN A 420 -18.06 1.47 35.09
C GLN A 420 -18.40 2.97 35.09
N LYS A 421 -19.68 3.29 34.94
CA LYS A 421 -20.20 4.64 35.19
C LYS A 421 -20.27 4.91 36.69
N LEU A 422 -19.78 6.06 37.10
CA LEU A 422 -19.74 6.51 38.46
C LEU A 422 -20.69 7.72 38.68
N ASP A 423 -21.86 7.68 38.04
CA ASP A 423 -22.89 8.73 38.15
C ASP A 423 -23.35 8.97 39.58
N PHE A 424 -23.16 8.02 40.49
CA PHE A 424 -23.41 8.16 41.92
C PHE A 424 -22.41 9.09 42.62
N ILE A 425 -21.20 9.29 42.05
CA ILE A 425 -20.24 10.30 42.53
C ILE A 425 -20.54 11.64 41.87
N THR A 426 -20.55 11.64 40.52
CA THR A 426 -20.96 12.79 39.72
C THR A 426 -21.41 12.34 38.32
N LYS A 427 -22.52 12.92 37.86
CA LYS A 427 -23.08 12.57 36.56
C LYS A 427 -22.04 12.74 35.45
N GLY A 428 -21.87 11.71 34.62
CA GLY A 428 -20.97 11.71 33.49
C GLY A 428 -19.54 11.27 33.79
N LEU A 429 -19.21 10.90 35.03
CA LEU A 429 -17.94 10.29 35.40
C LEU A 429 -17.96 8.80 35.07
N LYS A 430 -16.91 8.30 34.45
CA LYS A 430 -16.71 6.88 34.20
C LYS A 430 -15.25 6.47 34.33
N VAL A 431 -15.02 5.24 34.68
CA VAL A 431 -13.71 4.59 34.65
C VAL A 431 -13.77 3.39 33.72
N ALA A 432 -12.64 3.11 33.04
CA ALA A 432 -12.53 1.91 32.21
C ALA A 432 -11.15 1.29 32.35
N ALA A 433 -11.12 -0.03 32.27
CA ALA A 433 -9.90 -0.81 32.17
C ALA A 433 -9.98 -1.68 30.91
N LYS A 434 -8.88 -1.74 30.13
CA LYS A 434 -8.80 -2.53 28.91
C LYS A 434 -7.52 -3.35 28.91
N VAL A 435 -7.64 -4.61 28.46
CA VAL A 435 -6.52 -5.52 28.27
C VAL A 435 -6.63 -6.10 26.87
N SER A 436 -5.51 -6.20 26.17
CA SER A 436 -5.43 -6.85 24.86
C SER A 436 -4.20 -7.75 24.78
N TYR A 437 -4.38 -8.93 24.23
CA TYR A 437 -3.32 -9.84 23.85
C TYR A 437 -3.45 -10.18 22.37
N SER A 438 -2.36 -10.02 21.64
CA SER A 438 -2.30 -10.37 20.22
C SER A 438 -1.10 -11.28 19.98
N SER A 439 -1.27 -12.32 19.18
CA SER A 439 -0.19 -13.20 18.76
C SER A 439 -0.24 -13.46 17.26
N SER A 440 0.92 -13.53 16.64
CA SER A 440 1.08 -13.97 15.26
C SER A 440 2.23 -14.96 15.19
N SER A 441 2.06 -16.05 14.44
CA SER A 441 3.11 -16.99 14.14
C SER A 441 3.12 -17.31 12.65
N THR A 442 4.31 -17.39 12.06
CA THR A 442 4.51 -17.73 10.67
C THR A 442 5.48 -18.89 10.59
N THR A 443 5.11 -19.94 9.85
CA THR A 443 5.96 -21.06 9.51
C THR A 443 6.13 -21.14 8.00
N ASN A 444 7.34 -21.45 7.54
CA ASN A 444 7.65 -21.71 6.15
C ASN A 444 7.97 -23.20 5.99
N THR A 445 7.43 -23.80 4.95
CA THR A 445 7.80 -25.14 4.47
C THR A 445 8.32 -24.96 3.06
N ASP A 446 9.61 -25.15 2.86
CA ASP A 446 10.25 -25.08 1.55
C ASP A 446 10.46 -26.52 1.02
N VAL A 447 10.03 -26.74 -0.21
CA VAL A 447 10.16 -28.01 -0.91
C VAL A 447 11.07 -27.78 -2.12
N TYR A 448 12.21 -28.44 -2.13
CA TYR A 448 13.22 -28.33 -3.19
C TYR A 448 13.36 -29.62 -3.95
N ARG A 449 13.42 -29.58 -5.27
CA ARG A 449 13.77 -30.74 -6.08
C ARG A 449 15.28 -30.97 -6.02
N GLY A 450 15.69 -32.16 -5.57
CA GLY A 450 17.08 -32.63 -5.66
C GLY A 450 18.15 -31.85 -4.92
N GLY A 451 17.79 -30.94 -3.97
CA GLY A 451 18.81 -30.16 -3.28
C GLY A 451 18.31 -29.49 -2.00
N GLY A 452 19.23 -28.90 -1.22
CA GLY A 452 18.93 -28.18 0.02
C GLY A 452 18.69 -26.67 -0.12
N SER A 453 18.72 -26.13 -1.35
CA SER A 453 18.51 -24.71 -1.63
C SER A 453 17.81 -24.49 -2.97
N ALA A 454 17.25 -23.30 -3.17
CA ALA A 454 16.62 -22.88 -4.43
C ALA A 454 17.58 -22.98 -5.61
N ASP A 455 18.81 -22.50 -5.46
CA ASP A 455 19.83 -22.52 -6.51
C ASP A 455 20.19 -23.96 -6.92
N GLN A 456 20.38 -24.85 -5.93
CA GLN A 456 20.64 -26.27 -6.21
C GLN A 456 19.45 -26.95 -6.89
N ALA A 457 18.22 -26.64 -6.48
CA ALA A 457 17.02 -27.17 -7.10
C ALA A 457 16.89 -26.77 -8.56
N LEU A 458 17.13 -25.51 -8.88
CA LEU A 458 17.09 -25.01 -10.26
C LEU A 458 18.19 -25.63 -11.13
N LYS A 459 19.40 -25.84 -10.58
CA LYS A 459 20.52 -26.54 -11.25
C LYS A 459 20.27 -28.03 -11.43
N SER A 460 19.33 -28.63 -10.69
CA SER A 460 18.98 -30.03 -10.83
C SER A 460 18.16 -30.39 -12.08
N ILE A 461 17.53 -29.37 -12.68
CA ILE A 461 16.68 -29.58 -13.85
C ILE A 461 17.57 -29.80 -15.07
N VAL A 462 17.47 -30.97 -15.67
CA VAL A 462 18.22 -31.29 -16.90
C VAL A 462 17.60 -30.60 -18.10
N ARG A 463 18.44 -29.92 -18.86
CA ARG A 463 18.06 -29.12 -20.01
C ARG A 463 19.08 -29.32 -21.12
N TYR A 464 18.72 -28.93 -22.34
CA TYR A 464 19.58 -29.04 -23.51
C TYR A 464 19.58 -27.71 -24.26
N HIS A 465 20.76 -27.38 -24.81
CA HIS A 465 20.94 -26.29 -25.78
C HIS A 465 21.41 -26.89 -27.10
N ARG A 466 20.64 -26.72 -28.16
CA ARG A 466 20.92 -27.24 -29.49
C ARG A 466 21.11 -26.09 -30.47
N VAL A 467 22.19 -26.11 -31.19
CA VAL A 467 22.53 -25.12 -32.21
C VAL A 467 22.45 -25.74 -33.60
N TYR A 468 21.84 -25.04 -34.53
CA TYR A 468 21.68 -25.47 -35.93
C TYR A 468 22.49 -24.58 -36.86
N ASP A 469 23.04 -25.17 -37.92
CA ASP A 469 23.77 -24.44 -38.97
C ASP A 469 22.80 -23.83 -39.99
N TYR A 470 22.36 -22.63 -39.71
CA TYR A 470 21.48 -21.89 -40.61
C TYR A 470 22.21 -21.35 -41.85
N ALA A 471 23.52 -21.28 -41.79
CA ALA A 471 24.34 -20.77 -42.89
C ALA A 471 24.54 -21.80 -44.03
N ASN A 472 24.53 -23.11 -43.66
CA ASN A 472 24.78 -24.20 -44.60
C ASN A 472 23.60 -25.20 -44.64
N PRO A 473 22.43 -24.79 -45.15
CA PRO A 473 21.28 -25.65 -45.25
C PRO A 473 21.48 -26.80 -46.22
N VAL A 474 20.89 -27.95 -45.93
CA VAL A 474 20.86 -29.09 -46.84
C VAL A 474 19.52 -29.11 -47.58
N VAL A 475 19.60 -29.04 -48.90
CA VAL A 475 18.44 -29.20 -49.80
C VAL A 475 18.25 -30.69 -50.08
N ASN A 476 17.16 -31.27 -49.59
CA ASN A 476 16.83 -32.67 -49.79
C ASN A 476 16.34 -32.95 -51.20
N THR A 477 16.32 -34.18 -51.61
CA THR A 477 15.86 -34.60 -52.94
C THR A 477 14.39 -34.31 -53.23
N ASP A 478 13.59 -34.13 -52.21
CA ASP A 478 12.17 -33.75 -52.29
C ASP A 478 11.97 -32.22 -52.32
N GLY A 479 13.07 -31.45 -52.29
CA GLY A 479 13.05 -29.97 -52.28
C GLY A 479 12.90 -29.36 -50.90
N THR A 480 12.79 -30.15 -49.81
CA THR A 480 12.74 -29.64 -48.46
C THR A 480 14.13 -29.16 -48.02
N ILE A 481 14.14 -28.12 -47.16
CA ILE A 481 15.38 -27.55 -46.62
C ILE A 481 15.47 -28.02 -45.15
N THR A 482 16.61 -28.64 -44.82
CA THR A 482 16.95 -29.04 -43.44
C THR A 482 18.21 -28.34 -42.98
N TYR A 483 18.31 -28.09 -41.67
CA TYR A 483 19.46 -27.41 -41.07
C TYR A 483 20.18 -28.40 -40.16
N PRO A 484 21.43 -28.70 -40.41
CA PRO A 484 22.20 -29.67 -39.59
C PRO A 484 22.36 -29.15 -38.16
N MET A 485 22.17 -30.03 -37.20
CA MET A 485 22.48 -29.71 -35.81
C MET A 485 24.00 -29.81 -35.63
N ILE A 486 24.63 -28.71 -35.15
CA ILE A 486 26.08 -28.61 -34.96
C ILE A 486 26.49 -28.72 -33.48
N GLU A 487 25.56 -28.49 -32.54
CA GLU A 487 25.81 -28.66 -31.12
C GLU A 487 24.57 -29.21 -30.43
N ASP A 488 24.76 -30.17 -29.48
CA ASP A 488 23.76 -30.68 -28.55
C ASP A 488 24.38 -30.71 -27.13
N LYS A 489 24.26 -29.65 -26.42
CA LYS A 489 24.86 -29.42 -25.09
C LYS A 489 23.86 -29.67 -23.97
N ARG A 490 24.17 -30.63 -23.12
CA ARG A 490 23.41 -30.88 -21.90
C ARG A 490 23.78 -29.86 -20.81
N LEU A 491 22.80 -29.33 -20.11
CA LEU A 491 22.97 -28.44 -18.97
C LEU A 491 22.32 -29.06 -17.71
N PRO A 492 22.89 -28.90 -16.52
CA PRO A 492 24.25 -28.39 -16.26
C PRO A 492 25.35 -29.31 -16.86
N THR A 493 26.43 -28.66 -17.26
CA THR A 493 27.56 -29.35 -17.90
C THR A 493 28.35 -30.27 -16.97
N SER A 494 28.26 -30.10 -15.65
CA SER A 494 28.96 -30.92 -14.68
C SER A 494 28.04 -32.03 -14.18
N GLU A 495 28.47 -33.28 -14.41
CA GLU A 495 27.87 -34.48 -13.79
C GLU A 495 28.11 -34.54 -12.27
N SER A 496 28.85 -33.61 -11.73
CA SER A 496 29.42 -33.61 -10.40
C SER A 496 28.46 -33.20 -9.25
N VAL A 497 27.20 -33.00 -9.53
CA VAL A 497 26.16 -32.85 -8.49
C VAL A 497 25.18 -34.01 -8.68
N PRO A 498 25.46 -35.22 -8.13
CA PRO A 498 24.42 -36.21 -8.01
C PRO A 498 23.45 -35.68 -6.96
N LEU A 499 22.44 -35.01 -7.45
CA LEU A 499 21.36 -34.56 -6.58
C LEU A 499 20.64 -35.83 -6.11
N PRO A 500 20.36 -35.93 -4.81
CA PRO A 500 19.60 -37.06 -4.33
C PRO A 500 18.27 -37.13 -5.07
N PRO A 501 17.86 -38.31 -5.58
CA PRO A 501 16.55 -38.40 -6.20
C PRO A 501 15.48 -38.07 -5.16
N GLY A 502 14.52 -37.23 -5.54
CA GLY A 502 13.40 -36.85 -4.68
C GLY A 502 13.39 -35.37 -4.31
N VAL A 503 12.60 -35.04 -3.32
CA VAL A 503 12.43 -33.70 -2.80
C VAL A 503 13.00 -33.57 -1.40
N THR A 504 13.67 -32.46 -1.15
CA THR A 504 14.10 -32.06 0.19
C THR A 504 13.08 -31.11 0.77
N MET A 505 12.60 -31.38 1.97
CA MET A 505 11.67 -30.50 2.69
C MET A 505 12.37 -29.83 3.85
N TRP A 506 12.16 -28.52 3.95
CA TRP A 506 12.59 -27.71 5.08
C TRP A 506 11.35 -27.11 5.76
N ASP A 507 11.19 -27.35 7.06
CA ASP A 507 10.06 -26.80 7.82
C ASP A 507 10.60 -26.08 9.05
N GLY A 508 10.14 -24.85 9.26
CA GLY A 508 10.64 -24.05 10.37
C GLY A 508 9.74 -22.86 10.75
N LEU A 509 9.89 -22.46 11.99
CA LEU A 509 9.30 -21.21 12.48
C LEU A 509 10.08 -20.05 11.87
N ASP A 510 9.40 -19.25 11.02
CA ASP A 510 9.97 -18.06 10.39
C ASP A 510 9.92 -16.86 11.36
N ALA A 511 8.74 -16.60 11.91
CA ALA A 511 8.58 -15.50 12.85
C ALA A 511 7.44 -15.75 13.83
N TYR A 512 7.55 -15.18 15.02
CA TYR A 512 6.39 -14.96 15.86
C TYR A 512 6.43 -13.58 16.51
N THR A 513 5.26 -13.02 16.78
CA THR A 513 5.10 -11.79 17.53
C THR A 513 4.07 -11.98 18.63
N ARG A 514 4.30 -11.34 19.76
CA ARG A 514 3.34 -11.25 20.87
C ARG A 514 3.26 -9.79 21.28
N ARG A 515 2.02 -9.29 21.43
CA ARG A 515 1.77 -7.95 21.92
C ARG A 515 0.82 -8.05 23.11
N PHE A 516 1.21 -7.41 24.18
CA PHE A 516 0.39 -7.27 25.36
C PHE A 516 0.16 -5.77 25.62
N TYR A 517 -1.09 -5.39 25.79
CA TYR A 517 -1.50 -4.02 26.03
C TYR A 517 -2.45 -3.96 27.22
N TYR A 518 -2.25 -3.00 28.12
CA TYR A 518 -3.21 -2.68 29.14
C TYR A 518 -3.36 -1.17 29.29
N GLU A 519 -4.57 -0.75 29.62
CA GLU A 519 -4.99 0.63 29.74
C GLU A 519 -5.93 0.81 30.92
N PHE A 520 -5.77 1.92 31.60
CA PHE A 520 -6.71 2.43 32.57
C PHE A 520 -7.06 3.87 32.23
N SER A 521 -8.36 4.21 32.26
CA SER A 521 -8.84 5.54 31.92
C SER A 521 -9.92 6.04 32.85
N VAL A 522 -9.93 7.35 33.06
CA VAL A 522 -10.97 8.09 33.78
C VAL A 522 -11.50 9.15 32.84
N ALA A 523 -12.81 9.15 32.59
CA ALA A 523 -13.43 10.11 31.69
C ALA A 523 -14.61 10.80 32.37
N TYR A 524 -14.77 12.07 32.05
CA TYR A 524 -15.87 12.89 32.56
C TYR A 524 -16.51 13.60 31.36
N ASN A 525 -17.82 13.43 31.17
CA ASN A 525 -18.59 14.08 30.10
C ASN A 525 -19.86 14.65 30.68
N ARG A 526 -20.02 15.97 30.59
CA ARG A 526 -21.22 16.63 31.11
C ARG A 526 -21.59 17.89 30.37
N SER A 527 -22.88 18.08 30.17
CA SER A 527 -23.47 19.33 29.67
C SER A 527 -24.08 20.13 30.82
N PHE A 528 -23.77 21.40 30.91
CA PHE A 528 -24.31 22.40 31.86
C PHE A 528 -25.01 23.48 31.04
N ASN A 529 -26.31 23.35 30.81
CA ASN A 529 -27.06 24.18 29.88
C ASN A 529 -26.42 24.16 28.48
N ASP A 530 -25.90 25.32 28.07
CA ASP A 530 -25.22 25.50 26.77
C ASP A 530 -23.70 25.16 26.77
N HIS A 531 -23.16 24.78 27.93
CA HIS A 531 -21.75 24.45 28.10
C HIS A 531 -21.54 22.95 28.11
N ASN A 532 -20.73 22.41 27.23
CA ASN A 532 -20.36 20.99 27.19
C ASN A 532 -18.89 20.84 27.54
N VAL A 533 -18.60 20.03 28.51
CA VAL A 533 -17.25 19.74 29.00
C VAL A 533 -16.98 18.24 28.91
N SER A 534 -15.83 17.88 28.35
CA SER A 534 -15.31 16.52 28.40
C SER A 534 -13.86 16.53 28.85
N ALA A 535 -13.52 15.62 29.74
CA ALA A 535 -12.14 15.43 30.20
C ALA A 535 -11.82 13.92 30.19
N LEU A 536 -10.58 13.59 29.84
CA LEU A 536 -10.04 12.24 29.86
C LEU A 536 -8.65 12.27 30.48
N ALA A 537 -8.39 11.34 31.38
CA ALA A 537 -7.05 10.98 31.82
C ALA A 537 -6.86 9.47 31.58
N LEU A 538 -5.74 9.09 30.99
CA LEU A 538 -5.47 7.72 30.57
C LEU A 538 -4.02 7.37 30.79
N VAL A 539 -3.77 6.15 31.22
CA VAL A 539 -2.44 5.53 31.20
C VAL A 539 -2.50 4.20 30.47
N ASN A 540 -1.56 3.96 29.59
CA ASN A 540 -1.41 2.67 28.93
C ASN A 540 0.04 2.21 28.92
N ARG A 541 0.21 0.91 28.77
CA ARG A 541 1.51 0.29 28.54
C ARG A 541 1.41 -0.79 27.47
N LYS A 542 2.40 -0.80 26.59
CA LYS A 542 2.53 -1.74 25.48
C LYS A 542 3.80 -2.55 25.70
N ILE A 543 3.68 -3.87 25.54
CA ILE A 543 4.80 -4.81 25.54
C ILE A 543 4.77 -5.54 24.22
N TYR A 544 5.84 -5.48 23.48
CA TYR A 544 5.99 -6.10 22.17
C TYR A 544 7.19 -7.03 22.17
N ASP A 545 6.94 -8.32 21.99
CA ASP A 545 7.93 -9.38 21.88
C ASP A 545 7.93 -9.95 20.47
N GLU A 546 9.09 -10.03 19.85
CA GLU A 546 9.28 -10.48 18.48
C GLU A 546 10.44 -11.45 18.41
N ARG A 547 10.21 -12.51 17.65
CA ARG A 547 11.25 -13.44 17.23
C ARG A 547 11.12 -13.64 15.72
N TYR A 548 12.23 -13.62 15.02
CA TYR A 548 12.27 -13.87 13.58
C TYR A 548 13.52 -14.67 13.22
N THR A 549 13.45 -15.33 12.07
CA THR A 549 14.57 -16.08 11.51
C THR A 549 15.10 -15.32 10.30
N GLU A 550 16.39 -15.08 10.26
CA GLU A 550 17.09 -14.46 9.13
C GLU A 550 18.31 -15.31 8.80
N ASN A 551 18.46 -15.71 7.52
CA ASN A 551 19.56 -16.56 7.05
C ASN A 551 19.78 -17.80 7.93
N ASN A 552 18.69 -18.50 8.28
CA ASN A 552 18.66 -19.67 9.16
C ASN A 552 19.13 -19.41 10.61
N THR A 553 19.28 -18.17 11.02
CA THR A 553 19.62 -17.80 12.38
C THR A 553 18.39 -17.22 13.08
N GLN A 554 18.04 -17.80 14.24
CA GLN A 554 16.96 -17.25 15.07
C GLN A 554 17.48 -16.07 15.90
N TYR A 555 16.87 -14.91 15.70
CA TYR A 555 17.12 -13.72 16.50
C TYR A 555 16.06 -13.60 17.59
N MET A 556 16.49 -13.62 18.84
CA MET A 556 15.65 -13.27 19.99
C MET A 556 15.87 -11.80 20.30
N ARG A 557 14.80 -10.99 20.17
CA ARG A 557 14.82 -9.62 20.65
C ARG A 557 14.26 -9.57 22.08
N PHE A 558 14.86 -8.77 22.92
CA PHE A 558 14.24 -8.43 24.20
C PHE A 558 12.92 -7.68 23.93
N PRO A 559 11.87 -7.90 24.75
CA PRO A 559 10.61 -7.19 24.56
C PRO A 559 10.77 -5.68 24.57
N ASN A 560 10.05 -4.99 23.69
CA ASN A 560 10.00 -3.53 23.65
C ASN A 560 8.89 -3.03 24.59
N TYR A 561 9.14 -1.90 25.25
CA TYR A 561 8.23 -1.31 26.23
C TYR A 561 7.96 0.15 25.86
N ASN A 562 6.68 0.51 25.77
CA ASN A 562 6.24 1.89 25.67
C ASN A 562 5.19 2.16 26.74
N GLU A 563 5.18 3.37 27.29
CA GLU A 563 4.23 3.81 28.30
C GLU A 563 3.73 5.21 27.96
N ASP A 564 2.42 5.41 27.94
CA ASP A 564 1.79 6.69 27.62
C ASP A 564 0.90 7.15 28.78
N TRP A 565 1.06 8.42 29.20
CA TRP A 565 0.17 9.17 30.06
C TRP A 565 -0.49 10.26 29.25
N VAL A 566 -1.83 10.23 29.13
CA VAL A 566 -2.54 11.13 28.26
C VAL A 566 -3.61 11.89 29.04
N GLY A 567 -3.64 13.20 28.87
CA GLY A 567 -4.70 14.07 29.31
C GLY A 567 -5.36 14.78 28.15
N ARG A 568 -6.69 14.85 28.15
CA ARG A 568 -7.48 15.57 27.16
C ARG A 568 -8.62 16.33 27.82
N VAL A 569 -8.84 17.56 27.41
CA VAL A 569 -9.98 18.37 27.83
C VAL A 569 -10.60 19.02 26.60
N THR A 570 -11.91 18.87 26.44
CA THR A 570 -12.67 19.57 25.41
C THR A 570 -13.76 20.43 26.07
N TYR A 571 -13.98 21.57 25.48
CA TYR A 571 -15.04 22.49 25.90
C TYR A 571 -15.72 23.09 24.68
N ASN A 572 -17.04 23.14 24.69
CA ASN A 572 -17.79 23.94 23.73
C ASN A 572 -18.94 24.71 24.37
N TRP A 573 -19.19 25.90 23.85
CA TRP A 573 -20.30 26.74 24.21
C TRP A 573 -21.29 26.85 23.05
N LYS A 574 -22.52 26.41 23.28
CA LYS A 574 -23.61 26.38 22.27
C LYS A 574 -23.22 25.72 20.96
N GLU A 575 -22.25 24.80 20.99
CA GLU A 575 -21.64 24.21 19.79
C GLU A 575 -21.11 25.26 18.77
N ARG A 576 -20.87 26.51 19.20
CA ARG A 576 -20.30 27.61 18.36
C ARG A 576 -18.81 27.75 18.54
N TYR A 577 -18.37 27.88 19.79
CA TYR A 577 -16.97 28.04 20.14
C TYR A 577 -16.48 26.75 20.72
N LEU A 578 -15.47 26.20 20.10
CA LEU A 578 -14.95 24.86 20.37
C LEU A 578 -13.49 25.00 20.80
N THR A 579 -13.10 24.28 21.83
CA THR A 579 -11.71 24.25 22.30
C THR A 579 -11.36 22.83 22.69
N GLU A 580 -10.15 22.41 22.31
CA GLU A 580 -9.59 21.13 22.73
C GLU A 580 -8.13 21.32 23.14
N MET A 581 -7.74 20.72 24.26
CA MET A 581 -6.37 20.69 24.77
C MET A 581 -6.00 19.24 25.06
N ASN A 582 -4.82 18.83 24.56
CA ASN A 582 -4.27 17.51 24.80
C ASN A 582 -2.85 17.64 25.34
N ILE A 583 -2.47 16.73 26.19
CA ILE A 583 -1.13 16.56 26.71
C ILE A 583 -0.79 15.08 26.72
N SER A 584 0.35 14.72 26.16
CA SER A 584 0.88 13.36 26.21
C SER A 584 2.27 13.36 26.81
N TYR A 585 2.49 12.49 27.80
CA TYR A 585 3.78 12.24 28.42
C TYR A 585 4.13 10.77 28.16
N THR A 586 5.00 10.54 27.17
CA THR A 586 5.25 9.21 26.61
C THR A 586 6.70 8.78 26.84
N GLY A 587 6.86 7.51 27.23
CA GLY A 587 8.13 6.87 27.49
C GLY A 587 8.47 5.75 26.50
N SER A 588 9.75 5.67 26.07
CA SER A 588 10.33 4.59 25.29
C SER A 588 11.60 4.07 25.92
N GLU A 589 11.78 2.75 25.94
CA GLU A 589 13.00 2.15 26.46
C GLU A 589 14.20 2.29 25.51
N LYS A 590 14.01 2.73 24.28
CA LYS A 590 15.07 2.96 23.32
C LYS A 590 16.08 4.04 23.76
N PHE A 591 15.68 4.90 24.70
CA PHE A 591 16.50 6.02 25.19
C PHE A 591 17.12 5.74 26.55
N ALA A 592 18.21 6.44 26.87
CA ALA A 592 18.89 6.37 28.15
C ALA A 592 17.98 6.82 29.30
N ARG A 593 18.29 6.36 30.52
CA ARG A 593 17.57 6.77 31.72
C ARG A 593 17.71 8.29 31.90
N GLY A 594 16.60 9.00 31.96
CA GLY A 594 16.54 10.47 31.98
C GLY A 594 15.98 11.06 30.69
N GLU A 595 16.24 10.45 29.53
CA GLU A 595 15.75 10.88 28.21
C GLU A 595 14.53 10.08 27.72
N ARG A 596 14.09 9.07 28.49
CA ARG A 596 13.02 8.13 28.09
C ARG A 596 11.68 8.79 27.86
N PHE A 597 11.36 9.85 28.62
CA PHE A 597 10.05 10.46 28.58
C PHE A 597 10.06 11.81 27.88
N GLY A 598 9.15 11.98 26.90
CA GLY A 598 8.89 13.22 26.19
C GLY A 598 7.52 13.80 26.49
N LEU A 599 7.41 15.13 26.56
CA LEU A 599 6.16 15.86 26.77
C LEU A 599 5.70 16.51 25.47
N PHE A 600 4.45 16.20 25.07
CA PHE A 600 3.87 16.60 23.79
C PHE A 600 2.50 17.26 23.98
N PRO A 601 2.45 18.60 24.11
CA PRO A 601 1.20 19.36 24.22
C PRO A 601 0.60 19.68 22.85
N SER A 602 -0.73 19.78 22.79
CA SER A 602 -1.46 20.33 21.66
C SER A 602 -2.72 21.06 22.07
N PHE A 603 -3.14 22.01 21.26
CA PHE A 603 -4.42 22.70 21.43
C PHE A 603 -5.09 22.96 20.08
N SER A 604 -6.40 23.11 20.09
CA SER A 604 -7.17 23.52 18.93
C SER A 604 -8.36 24.37 19.31
N LEU A 605 -8.74 25.24 18.38
CA LEU A 605 -9.84 26.18 18.47
C LEU A 605 -10.75 26.01 17.24
N GLY A 606 -12.05 26.09 17.46
CA GLY A 606 -13.04 26.06 16.40
C GLY A 606 -14.11 27.12 16.60
N TRP A 607 -14.54 27.71 15.49
CA TRP A 607 -15.65 28.68 15.45
C TRP A 607 -16.65 28.27 14.37
N ARG A 608 -17.85 27.93 14.78
CA ARG A 608 -18.97 27.65 13.87
C ARG A 608 -19.73 28.94 13.57
N LEU A 609 -19.25 29.68 12.58
CA LEU A 609 -19.81 30.94 12.14
C LEU A 609 -21.28 30.81 11.71
N SER A 610 -21.66 29.69 11.09
CA SER A 610 -23.05 29.42 10.67
C SER A 610 -24.05 29.38 11.82
N GLU A 611 -23.62 29.12 13.06
CA GLU A 611 -24.48 29.09 14.25
C GLU A 611 -24.63 30.44 14.90
N GLU A 612 -23.93 31.48 14.40
CA GLU A 612 -24.13 32.85 14.89
C GLU A 612 -25.52 33.36 14.51
N PRO A 613 -26.27 33.94 15.45
CA PRO A 613 -27.65 34.38 15.21
C PRO A 613 -27.83 35.34 14.01
N PHE A 614 -26.84 36.20 13.75
CA PHE A 614 -26.87 37.11 12.63
C PHE A 614 -26.69 36.42 11.27
N ILE A 615 -25.82 35.42 11.18
CA ILE A 615 -25.64 34.58 9.98
C ILE A 615 -26.86 33.69 9.76
N LYS A 616 -27.31 32.99 10.82
CA LYS A 616 -28.41 32.03 10.75
C LYS A 616 -29.72 32.71 10.28
N LYS A 617 -29.95 33.92 10.71
CA LYS A 617 -31.13 34.71 10.31
C LYS A 617 -31.01 35.36 8.89
N SER A 618 -29.82 35.75 8.47
CA SER A 618 -29.61 36.47 7.18
C SER A 618 -29.44 35.48 6.01
N ILE A 619 -28.47 34.61 6.07
CA ILE A 619 -28.08 33.73 4.95
C ILE A 619 -28.08 32.24 5.29
N GLY A 620 -28.64 31.83 6.45
CA GLY A 620 -28.62 30.43 6.92
C GLY A 620 -29.33 29.42 5.99
N LYS A 621 -30.18 29.88 5.04
CA LYS A 621 -30.75 29.02 4.01
C LYS A 621 -29.76 28.67 2.90
N VAL A 622 -28.76 29.51 2.67
CA VAL A 622 -27.69 29.32 1.67
C VAL A 622 -26.47 28.75 2.34
N LEU A 623 -26.00 29.39 3.42
CA LEU A 623 -24.82 28.95 4.19
C LEU A 623 -25.28 28.05 5.33
N THR A 624 -25.34 26.78 5.08
CA THR A 624 -25.87 25.77 6.01
C THR A 624 -24.83 25.29 7.04
N ASN A 625 -23.55 25.36 6.67
CA ASN A 625 -22.41 25.15 7.58
C ASN A 625 -21.31 26.16 7.24
N ALA A 626 -20.69 26.75 8.24
CA ALA A 626 -19.45 27.50 8.11
C ALA A 626 -18.68 27.35 9.41
N LYS A 627 -17.53 26.67 9.34
CA LYS A 627 -16.69 26.40 10.50
C LYS A 627 -15.24 26.70 10.16
N PHE A 628 -14.59 27.47 11.03
CA PHE A 628 -13.17 27.72 11.02
C PHE A 628 -12.53 26.95 12.16
N ARG A 629 -11.39 26.33 11.92
CA ARG A 629 -10.65 25.60 12.94
C ARG A 629 -9.14 25.84 12.78
N TYR A 630 -8.48 25.97 13.90
CA TYR A 630 -7.04 26.07 13.97
C TYR A 630 -6.51 25.08 15.01
N SER A 631 -5.46 24.35 14.67
CA SER A 631 -4.77 23.47 15.60
C SER A 631 -3.26 23.72 15.56
N TRP A 632 -2.66 23.60 16.72
CA TRP A 632 -1.22 23.61 16.93
C TRP A 632 -0.84 22.51 17.92
N GLY A 633 0.28 21.85 17.70
CA GLY A 633 0.78 20.89 18.67
C GLY A 633 2.14 20.33 18.33
N LYS A 634 2.71 19.68 19.34
CA LYS A 634 3.94 18.90 19.23
C LYS A 634 3.62 17.42 19.32
N VAL A 635 4.28 16.63 18.49
CA VAL A 635 4.27 15.15 18.54
C VAL A 635 5.72 14.68 18.44
N GLY A 636 6.02 13.56 19.11
CA GLY A 636 7.33 12.93 19.05
C GLY A 636 7.36 11.73 18.10
N SER A 637 8.56 11.21 17.84
CA SER A 637 8.78 9.91 17.21
C SER A 637 10.06 9.27 17.79
N ASP A 638 10.03 7.95 18.00
CA ASP A 638 11.18 7.13 18.35
C ASP A 638 11.58 6.17 17.21
N ALA A 639 11.04 6.40 16.01
CA ALA A 639 11.18 5.48 14.88
C ALA A 639 12.65 5.30 14.44
N GLY A 640 13.41 6.38 14.36
CA GLY A 640 14.84 6.36 14.01
C GLY A 640 15.78 5.90 15.14
N ALA A 641 15.25 5.74 16.37
CA ALA A 641 16.08 5.34 17.49
C ALA A 641 16.35 3.83 17.47
N LYS A 642 17.63 3.48 17.38
CA LYS A 642 18.08 2.10 17.59
C LYS A 642 18.10 1.82 19.08
N ARG A 643 17.69 0.60 19.46
CA ARG A 643 17.78 0.16 20.85
C ARG A 643 19.24 0.08 21.29
N TRP A 644 19.51 0.54 22.50
CA TRP A 644 20.85 0.54 23.12
C TRP A 644 21.91 1.45 22.49
N ASN A 645 21.54 2.42 21.68
CA ASN A 645 22.43 3.47 21.21
C ASN A 645 23.21 4.17 22.35
N TYR A 646 22.69 4.10 23.57
CA TYR A 646 23.28 4.68 24.79
C TYR A 646 24.21 3.72 25.55
N ILE A 647 24.48 2.53 25.01
CA ILE A 647 25.41 1.55 25.58
C ILE A 647 26.59 1.40 24.64
N GLN A 648 27.83 1.51 25.19
CA GLN A 648 29.01 1.21 24.40
C GLN A 648 29.01 -0.26 23.97
N GLN A 649 29.17 -0.45 22.68
CA GLN A 649 29.23 -1.79 22.09
C GLN A 649 30.64 -2.16 21.72
N PHE A 650 30.95 -3.44 21.76
CA PHE A 650 32.18 -4.01 21.26
C PHE A 650 31.88 -4.98 20.14
N THR A 651 32.61 -4.86 19.04
CA THR A 651 32.41 -5.66 17.83
C THR A 651 33.55 -6.67 17.72
N SER A 652 33.22 -7.89 17.36
CA SER A 652 34.22 -8.93 17.10
C SER A 652 34.82 -8.75 15.71
N ASP A 653 36.15 -8.68 15.62
CA ASP A 653 36.90 -8.68 14.35
C ASP A 653 37.35 -10.10 13.94
N GLY A 654 36.70 -11.11 14.44
CA GLY A 654 37.08 -12.50 14.22
C GLY A 654 38.09 -13.00 15.25
N ASN A 655 39.08 -13.73 14.84
CA ASN A 655 40.09 -14.32 15.72
C ASN A 655 41.49 -13.83 15.36
N ILE A 656 42.29 -13.60 16.37
CA ILE A 656 43.75 -13.35 16.24
C ILE A 656 44.49 -14.61 16.62
N THR A 657 45.57 -14.92 15.91
CA THR A 657 46.48 -16.00 16.28
C THR A 657 47.38 -15.54 17.43
N LEU A 658 47.25 -16.14 18.59
CA LEU A 658 48.01 -15.82 19.78
C LEU A 658 49.31 -16.63 19.92
N GLY A 659 49.56 -17.56 18.97
CA GLY A 659 50.73 -18.41 18.95
C GLY A 659 50.39 -19.81 18.39
N THR A 660 51.32 -20.73 18.56
CA THR A 660 51.17 -22.15 18.20
C THR A 660 51.55 -23.01 19.38
N ASP A 661 50.82 -24.08 19.58
CA ASP A 661 51.17 -25.18 20.51
C ASP A 661 51.21 -26.53 19.78
N ALA A 662 51.33 -27.62 20.53
CA ALA A 662 51.39 -28.96 19.98
C ALA A 662 50.10 -29.39 19.22
N SER A 663 48.97 -28.71 19.41
CA SER A 663 47.69 -28.94 18.75
C SER A 663 47.45 -28.05 17.53
N GLY A 664 48.33 -27.10 17.25
CA GLY A 664 48.22 -26.15 16.13
C GLY A 664 48.19 -24.67 16.56
N GLN A 665 47.54 -23.85 15.74
CA GLN A 665 47.41 -22.41 16.04
C GLN A 665 46.41 -22.16 17.17
N ILE A 666 46.83 -21.34 18.15
CA ILE A 666 45.97 -20.86 19.24
C ILE A 666 45.22 -19.63 18.74
N TRP A 667 43.91 -19.69 18.69
CA TRP A 667 43.06 -18.59 18.29
C TRP A 667 42.45 -17.88 19.50
N GLY A 668 42.46 -16.58 19.51
CA GLY A 668 41.75 -15.75 20.47
C GLY A 668 40.79 -14.80 19.80
N PRO A 669 39.60 -14.55 20.36
CA PRO A 669 38.72 -13.57 19.80
C PRO A 669 39.28 -12.16 19.87
N LEU A 670 39.23 -11.44 18.76
CA LEU A 670 39.60 -10.02 18.68
C LEU A 670 38.34 -9.17 18.79
N TYR A 671 38.38 -8.18 19.67
CA TYR A 671 37.32 -7.19 19.83
C TYR A 671 37.89 -5.79 19.71
N HIS A 672 37.15 -4.91 19.07
CA HIS A 672 37.38 -3.49 19.08
C HIS A 672 36.18 -2.73 19.63
N GLU A 673 36.34 -1.49 20.01
CA GLU A 673 35.25 -0.62 20.39
C GLU A 673 34.38 -0.36 19.15
N GLY A 674 33.07 -0.66 19.26
CA GLY A 674 32.06 -0.32 18.26
C GLY A 674 31.72 1.18 18.27
N ASP A 675 30.55 1.48 17.72
CA ASP A 675 30.07 2.86 17.67
C ASP A 675 30.02 3.52 19.06
N VAL A 676 30.44 4.76 19.15
CA VAL A 676 30.45 5.53 20.41
C VAL A 676 29.01 5.68 20.93
N ALA A 677 28.82 5.36 22.20
CA ALA A 677 27.51 5.44 22.85
C ALA A 677 26.94 6.86 22.86
N ASN A 678 25.66 7.02 22.51
CA ASN A 678 24.96 8.32 22.59
C ASN A 678 23.99 8.34 23.78
N LEU A 679 24.46 8.83 24.92
CA LEU A 679 23.67 8.99 26.16
C LEU A 679 22.56 10.05 26.02
N ASN A 680 22.70 10.99 25.09
CA ASN A 680 21.79 12.12 24.86
C ASN A 680 20.79 11.84 23.74
N SER A 681 20.73 10.60 23.24
CA SER A 681 19.72 10.21 22.25
C SER A 681 18.33 10.44 22.82
N THR A 682 17.51 11.21 22.11
CA THR A 682 16.18 11.62 22.53
C THR A 682 15.18 11.60 21.37
N TRP A 683 13.98 12.04 21.63
CA TRP A 683 12.85 12.05 20.72
C TRP A 683 13.07 12.98 19.51
N GLU A 684 12.75 12.51 18.33
CA GLU A 684 12.43 13.36 17.19
C GLU A 684 11.17 14.15 17.50
N LYS A 685 11.14 15.46 17.20
CA LYS A 685 10.06 16.37 17.56
C LYS A 685 9.47 17.04 16.32
N SER A 686 8.19 16.82 16.06
CA SER A 686 7.42 17.50 15.02
C SER A 686 6.51 18.56 15.64
N THR A 687 6.59 19.78 15.15
CA THR A 687 5.64 20.86 15.43
C THR A 687 4.74 21.04 14.23
N LYS A 688 3.43 20.82 14.42
CA LYS A 688 2.41 20.88 13.36
C LYS A 688 1.42 21.99 13.61
N GLN A 689 1.01 22.66 12.54
CA GLN A 689 -0.07 23.64 12.53
C GLN A 689 -1.04 23.30 11.40
N ASN A 690 -2.34 23.53 11.62
CA ASN A 690 -3.35 23.32 10.62
C ASN A 690 -4.44 24.39 10.73
N LEU A 691 -4.79 25.02 9.61
CA LEU A 691 -5.94 25.90 9.46
C LEU A 691 -6.97 25.20 8.58
N GLY A 692 -8.16 24.93 9.12
CA GLY A 692 -9.25 24.26 8.41
C GLY A 692 -10.44 25.20 8.21
N ILE A 693 -11.04 25.12 7.04
CA ILE A 693 -12.24 25.86 6.63
C ILE A 693 -13.25 24.85 6.10
N GLU A 694 -14.43 24.82 6.71
CA GLU A 694 -15.53 23.96 6.27
C GLU A 694 -16.73 24.85 5.89
N ILE A 695 -17.25 24.67 4.68
CA ILE A 695 -18.39 25.43 4.15
C ILE A 695 -19.42 24.47 3.59
N GLY A 696 -20.67 24.56 4.07
CA GLY A 696 -21.83 23.86 3.53
C GLY A 696 -22.78 24.84 2.87
N LEU A 697 -23.15 24.58 1.62
CA LEU A 697 -24.05 25.43 0.85
C LEU A 697 -25.30 24.65 0.43
N TRP A 698 -26.49 25.23 0.66
CA TRP A 698 -27.82 24.71 0.25
C TRP A 698 -28.12 23.28 0.76
N ASN A 699 -27.42 22.76 1.74
CA ASN A 699 -27.40 21.33 2.12
C ASN A 699 -27.08 20.37 0.96
N LYS A 700 -26.34 20.83 -0.04
CA LYS A 700 -26.00 20.07 -1.25
C LYS A 700 -24.50 20.04 -1.51
N LEU A 701 -23.79 21.12 -1.27
CA LEU A 701 -22.37 21.26 -1.51
C LEU A 701 -21.63 21.47 -0.19
N ASP A 702 -20.72 20.53 0.12
CA ASP A 702 -19.80 20.62 1.24
C ASP A 702 -18.38 20.83 0.69
N ILE A 703 -17.69 21.83 1.23
CA ILE A 703 -16.32 22.20 0.90
C ILE A 703 -15.49 22.12 2.17
N THR A 704 -14.39 21.41 2.14
CA THR A 704 -13.40 21.41 3.21
C THR A 704 -12.03 21.75 2.64
N LEU A 705 -11.37 22.74 3.24
CA LEU A 705 -10.01 23.16 2.91
C LEU A 705 -9.16 23.10 4.17
N ASP A 706 -8.06 22.41 4.11
CA ASP A 706 -7.04 22.35 5.15
C ASP A 706 -5.70 22.89 4.61
N LEU A 707 -5.10 23.82 5.35
CA LEU A 707 -3.74 24.33 5.11
C LEU A 707 -2.86 23.88 6.26
N PHE A 708 -1.75 23.22 5.98
CA PHE A 708 -0.88 22.67 7.03
C PHE A 708 0.58 23.05 6.85
N ASP A 709 1.28 23.20 7.99
CA ASP A 709 2.73 23.37 8.08
C ASP A 709 3.28 22.48 9.21
N GLU A 710 4.36 21.77 8.92
CA GLU A 710 5.05 20.89 9.85
C GLU A 710 6.54 21.21 9.83
N LYS A 711 7.12 21.38 11.01
CA LYS A 711 8.56 21.52 11.22
C LYS A 711 9.03 20.39 12.11
N ARG A 712 9.91 19.56 11.60
CA ARG A 712 10.46 18.42 12.30
C ARG A 712 11.93 18.68 12.64
N LYS A 713 12.31 18.42 13.89
CA LYS A 713 13.66 18.65 14.43
C LYS A 713 14.11 17.45 15.22
N ASP A 714 15.39 17.46 15.56
CA ASP A 714 16.02 16.43 16.38
C ASP A 714 15.90 15.03 15.72
N ILE A 715 15.84 14.97 14.36
CA ILE A 715 15.81 13.72 13.62
C ILE A 715 17.14 13.01 13.80
N LEU A 716 17.07 11.73 14.16
CA LEU A 716 18.27 10.91 14.36
C LEU A 716 18.93 10.62 13.02
N MET A 717 20.24 10.83 12.95
CA MET A 717 21.04 10.50 11.78
C MET A 717 22.48 10.20 12.17
N GLU A 718 23.14 9.33 11.42
CA GLU A 718 24.58 9.08 11.57
C GLU A 718 25.34 10.33 11.06
N PRO A 719 26.25 10.92 11.87
CA PRO A 719 26.99 12.09 11.44
C PRO A 719 27.95 11.74 10.30
N GLN A 720 27.96 12.58 9.26
CA GLN A 720 28.80 12.41 8.05
C GLN A 720 30.08 13.23 8.10
N THR A 721 30.13 14.26 8.97
CA THR A 721 31.27 15.20 9.06
C THR A 721 32.25 14.82 10.16
N THR A 722 32.16 13.62 10.72
CA THR A 722 33.08 13.16 11.75
C THR A 722 34.50 13.06 11.21
N SER A 723 35.46 13.72 11.89
CA SER A 723 36.88 13.67 11.50
C SER A 723 37.41 12.23 11.59
N PHE A 724 38.10 11.78 10.55
CA PHE A 724 38.81 10.51 10.51
C PHE A 724 39.83 10.37 11.67
N ILE A 725 40.37 11.50 12.15
CA ILE A 725 41.35 11.53 13.25
C ILE A 725 40.77 11.00 14.56
N THR A 726 39.44 11.02 14.75
CA THR A 726 38.79 10.48 15.97
C THR A 726 38.96 8.98 16.12
N GLY A 727 39.18 8.25 14.99
CA GLY A 727 39.32 6.81 15.00
C GLY A 727 38.07 6.06 15.45
N ALA A 728 36.93 6.76 15.63
CA ALA A 728 35.70 6.22 16.16
C ALA A 728 34.49 6.58 15.26
N LYS A 729 33.59 5.66 15.12
CA LYS A 729 32.27 5.89 14.49
C LYS A 729 31.26 6.26 15.59
N PHE A 730 30.44 7.26 15.33
CA PHE A 730 29.42 7.70 16.27
C PHE A 730 28.08 7.07 15.93
N ASN A 731 27.33 6.68 16.94
CA ASN A 731 25.93 6.35 16.82
C ASN A 731 25.11 7.57 16.34
N ALA A 732 23.92 7.32 15.83
CA ALA A 732 23.02 8.37 15.36
C ALA A 732 22.81 9.47 16.41
N LEU A 733 22.89 10.73 15.97
CA LEU A 733 22.71 11.95 16.76
C LEU A 733 21.41 12.66 16.37
N ASN A 734 20.79 13.37 17.32
CA ASN A 734 19.57 14.16 17.10
C ASN A 734 19.87 15.52 16.47
N ILE A 735 20.32 15.57 15.22
CA ILE A 735 20.80 16.78 14.54
C ILE A 735 20.01 17.14 13.27
N GLY A 736 19.28 16.20 12.68
CA GLY A 736 18.55 16.43 11.45
C GLY A 736 17.29 17.29 11.61
N SER A 737 16.92 18.04 10.57
CA SER A 737 15.66 18.77 10.55
C SER A 737 15.06 18.88 9.14
N THR A 738 13.72 18.89 9.09
CA THR A 738 12.92 18.98 7.86
C THR A 738 11.76 19.95 8.04
N LYS A 739 11.20 20.37 6.92
CA LYS A 739 9.96 21.12 6.85
C LYS A 739 9.03 20.46 5.83
N ASN A 740 7.72 20.44 6.12
CA ASN A 740 6.70 19.93 5.20
C ASN A 740 5.48 20.86 5.26
N HIS A 741 4.92 21.23 4.13
CA HIS A 741 3.73 22.09 4.06
C HIS A 741 2.86 21.71 2.86
N GLY A 742 1.61 22.11 2.90
CA GLY A 742 0.69 21.80 1.82
C GLY A 742 -0.75 22.19 2.10
N PHE A 743 -1.62 21.70 1.23
CA PHE A 743 -3.05 21.90 1.38
C PHE A 743 -3.86 20.69 0.92
N GLU A 744 -5.06 20.57 1.44
CA GLU A 744 -6.04 19.54 1.12
C GLU A 744 -7.38 20.20 0.83
N LEU A 745 -7.97 19.89 -0.33
CA LEU A 745 -9.30 20.35 -0.74
C LEU A 745 -10.21 19.14 -0.93
N GLU A 746 -11.41 19.21 -0.37
CA GLU A 746 -12.44 18.20 -0.52
C GLU A 746 -13.77 18.87 -0.85
N LEU A 747 -14.40 18.42 -1.93
CA LEU A 747 -15.69 18.92 -2.41
C LEU A 747 -16.66 17.75 -2.51
N HIS A 748 -17.83 17.85 -1.90
CA HIS A 748 -18.91 16.88 -2.03
C HIS A 748 -20.19 17.56 -2.44
N TYR A 749 -20.71 17.21 -3.60
CA TYR A 749 -22.00 17.69 -4.10
C TYR A 749 -23.00 16.54 -4.15
N ASN A 750 -24.11 16.67 -3.45
CA ASN A 750 -25.18 15.69 -3.38
C ASN A 750 -26.49 16.33 -3.85
N ASP A 751 -27.15 15.75 -4.83
CA ASP A 751 -28.45 16.22 -5.28
C ASP A 751 -29.32 15.07 -5.84
N LYS A 752 -30.56 15.40 -6.17
CA LYS A 752 -31.51 14.46 -6.77
C LYS A 752 -32.23 15.08 -7.95
N ILE A 753 -32.47 14.30 -8.99
CA ILE A 753 -33.30 14.66 -10.15
C ILE A 753 -34.57 13.83 -10.07
N GLY A 754 -35.72 14.51 -9.93
CA GLY A 754 -36.99 13.84 -9.68
C GLY A 754 -37.05 13.16 -8.30
N SER A 755 -37.82 12.07 -8.19
CA SER A 755 -37.98 11.27 -6.96
C SER A 755 -36.91 10.17 -6.83
N ASP A 756 -36.41 9.65 -7.95
CA ASP A 756 -35.75 8.35 -8.00
C ASP A 756 -34.25 8.44 -8.30
N PHE A 757 -33.80 9.48 -8.99
CA PHE A 757 -32.40 9.61 -9.37
C PHE A 757 -31.63 10.49 -8.39
N ARG A 758 -30.76 9.87 -7.58
CA ARG A 758 -29.82 10.56 -6.67
C ARG A 758 -28.42 10.46 -7.26
N TYR A 759 -27.67 11.56 -7.21
CA TYR A 759 -26.30 11.57 -7.66
C TYR A 759 -25.39 12.29 -6.65
N HIS A 760 -24.17 11.84 -6.62
CA HIS A 760 -23.11 12.38 -5.78
C HIS A 760 -21.87 12.62 -6.65
N VAL A 761 -21.24 13.76 -6.46
CA VAL A 761 -19.94 14.08 -7.06
C VAL A 761 -19.00 14.48 -5.94
N GLY A 762 -17.94 13.71 -5.75
CA GLY A 762 -16.88 14.00 -4.79
C GLY A 762 -15.58 14.30 -5.54
N PHE A 763 -14.91 15.40 -5.17
CA PHE A 763 -13.58 15.73 -5.67
C PHE A 763 -12.64 15.94 -4.50
N THR A 764 -11.44 15.36 -4.58
CA THR A 764 -10.39 15.54 -3.59
C THR A 764 -9.09 15.94 -4.27
N LEU A 765 -8.37 16.86 -3.64
CA LEU A 765 -7.03 17.28 -4.05
C LEU A 765 -6.18 17.42 -2.80
N ALA A 766 -5.07 16.73 -2.78
CA ALA A 766 -4.04 16.89 -1.75
C ALA A 766 -2.71 17.21 -2.40
N SER A 767 -2.01 18.18 -1.82
CA SER A 767 -0.67 18.61 -2.24
C SER A 767 0.21 18.74 -1.01
N SER A 768 1.41 18.19 -1.08
CA SER A 768 2.40 18.32 0.00
C SER A 768 3.81 18.48 -0.58
N GLU A 769 4.57 19.39 -0.01
CA GLU A 769 5.97 19.63 -0.37
C GLU A 769 6.83 19.63 0.89
N ASN A 770 7.91 18.85 0.85
CA ASN A 770 8.87 18.78 1.94
C ASN A 770 10.26 19.26 1.51
N ARG A 771 11.04 19.72 2.47
CA ARG A 771 12.44 20.13 2.28
C ARG A 771 13.27 19.70 3.50
N VAL A 772 14.47 19.21 3.24
CA VAL A 772 15.51 19.02 4.23
C VAL A 772 16.01 20.40 4.64
N VAL A 773 15.91 20.74 5.94
CA VAL A 773 16.40 22.02 6.45
C VAL A 773 17.85 21.90 6.89
N PHE A 774 18.16 20.78 7.55
CA PHE A 774 19.53 20.48 7.98
C PHE A 774 19.77 18.97 7.89
N ARG A 775 20.88 18.64 7.25
CA ARG A 775 21.51 17.34 7.25
C ARG A 775 23.01 17.58 7.38
N ASP A 776 23.72 16.71 8.07
CA ASP A 776 25.19 16.87 8.30
C ASP A 776 25.96 16.66 6.98
N ASP A 777 25.71 17.55 6.01
CA ASP A 777 26.36 17.50 4.71
C ASP A 777 27.87 17.77 4.83
N PRO A 778 28.72 17.04 4.10
CA PRO A 778 30.14 17.26 4.10
C PRO A 778 30.52 18.71 3.75
N VAL A 779 31.30 19.37 4.62
CA VAL A 779 31.68 20.78 4.45
C VAL A 779 32.44 21.01 3.14
N ASN A 780 33.30 20.07 2.75
CA ASN A 780 34.12 20.13 1.53
C ASN A 780 33.41 19.46 0.32
N GLY A 781 32.17 18.99 0.46
CA GLY A 781 31.41 18.43 -0.64
C GLY A 781 30.89 19.51 -1.58
N PRO A 782 30.70 19.20 -2.88
CA PRO A 782 30.10 20.12 -3.83
C PRO A 782 28.71 20.57 -3.38
N ASP A 783 28.42 21.87 -3.48
CA ASP A 783 27.14 22.43 -3.02
C ASP A 783 25.92 21.81 -3.70
N HIS A 784 26.05 21.41 -4.96
CA HIS A 784 24.98 20.77 -5.72
C HIS A 784 24.64 19.34 -5.25
N LEU A 785 25.53 18.68 -4.51
CA LEU A 785 25.30 17.35 -3.91
C LEU A 785 24.77 17.41 -2.47
N LYS A 786 24.82 18.57 -1.81
CA LYS A 786 24.30 18.71 -0.44
C LYS A 786 22.80 18.41 -0.42
N GLU A 787 22.35 17.74 0.64
CA GLU A 787 20.94 17.38 0.82
C GLU A 787 20.10 18.52 1.39
N ALA A 788 20.72 19.43 2.14
CA ALA A 788 20.03 20.61 2.68
C ALA A 788 19.42 21.48 1.57
N GLY A 789 18.17 21.89 1.76
CA GLY A 789 17.39 22.65 0.79
C GLY A 789 16.62 21.80 -0.24
N LYS A 790 16.89 20.49 -0.33
CA LYS A 790 16.26 19.58 -1.30
C LYS A 790 15.11 18.78 -0.67
N PRO A 791 14.20 18.23 -1.48
CA PRO A 791 13.14 17.37 -0.95
C PRO A 791 13.69 16.03 -0.43
N ILE A 792 13.04 15.46 0.57
CA ILE A 792 13.37 14.14 1.08
C ILE A 792 13.19 13.10 -0.02
N GLY A 793 14.25 12.33 -0.32
CA GLY A 793 14.23 11.31 -1.35
C GLY A 793 14.48 11.83 -2.76
N HIS A 794 14.99 13.07 -2.90
CA HIS A 794 15.55 13.54 -4.15
C HIS A 794 16.61 12.56 -4.66
N GLN A 795 16.83 12.56 -5.96
CA GLN A 795 17.78 11.67 -6.61
C GLN A 795 18.89 12.46 -7.26
N ASN A 796 20.12 11.98 -7.12
CA ASN A 796 21.27 12.55 -7.80
C ASN A 796 21.50 11.79 -9.11
N ARG A 797 21.51 12.50 -10.27
CA ARG A 797 21.59 11.93 -11.62
C ARG A 797 22.58 12.67 -12.49
N TYR A 798 23.17 11.95 -13.45
CA TYR A 798 23.94 12.58 -14.51
C TYR A 798 22.97 13.31 -15.45
N LEU A 799 23.35 14.50 -15.89
CA LEU A 799 22.58 15.26 -16.87
C LEU A 799 22.97 14.79 -18.27
N ALA A 800 22.07 14.06 -18.94
CA ALA A 800 22.20 13.73 -20.36
C ALA A 800 21.62 14.92 -21.15
N VAL A 801 22.46 15.53 -22.03
CA VAL A 801 22.10 16.75 -22.78
C VAL A 801 21.93 16.53 -24.25
N GLY A 802 22.26 15.36 -24.77
CA GLY A 802 22.15 15.00 -26.18
C GLY A 802 22.95 13.75 -26.50
N ASN A 803 23.08 13.47 -27.79
CA ASN A 803 23.91 12.40 -28.32
C ASN A 803 25.08 13.01 -29.12
N TYR A 804 26.18 12.30 -29.16
CA TYR A 804 27.23 12.63 -30.10
C TYR A 804 26.72 12.43 -31.54
N GLU A 805 26.75 13.45 -32.37
CA GLU A 805 26.22 13.35 -33.75
C GLU A 805 27.26 12.84 -34.73
N THR A 806 28.54 13.18 -34.50
CA THR A 806 29.66 12.85 -35.35
C THR A 806 30.84 12.30 -34.57
N ILE A 807 31.77 11.67 -35.26
CA ILE A 807 33.04 11.25 -34.67
C ILE A 807 33.86 12.44 -34.16
N ASP A 808 33.77 13.59 -34.82
CA ASP A 808 34.44 14.82 -34.39
C ASP A 808 33.85 15.32 -33.07
N ASP A 809 32.55 15.15 -32.84
CA ASP A 809 31.93 15.48 -31.55
C ASP A 809 32.49 14.61 -30.44
N VAL A 810 32.71 13.31 -30.71
CA VAL A 810 33.31 12.39 -29.71
C VAL A 810 34.74 12.85 -29.36
N PHE A 811 35.53 13.27 -30.33
CA PHE A 811 36.89 13.76 -30.08
C PHE A 811 36.92 15.13 -29.41
N ASN A 812 36.03 16.03 -29.80
CA ASN A 812 35.99 17.39 -29.23
C ASN A 812 35.38 17.48 -27.85
N ASN A 813 34.52 16.53 -27.48
CA ASN A 813 33.87 16.44 -26.17
C ASN A 813 34.26 15.15 -25.46
N ALA A 814 35.47 14.67 -25.64
CA ALA A 814 35.98 13.45 -25.04
C ALA A 814 35.86 13.51 -23.51
N GLN A 815 34.91 12.75 -22.96
CA GLN A 815 34.71 12.62 -21.52
C GLN A 815 35.62 11.50 -21.02
N THR A 816 36.59 11.87 -20.18
CA THR A 816 37.44 10.91 -19.49
C THR A 816 36.88 10.65 -18.10
N GLY A 817 36.73 9.38 -17.67
CA GLY A 817 36.40 9.09 -16.30
C GLY A 817 35.66 7.80 -16.08
N SER A 818 35.36 7.53 -14.83
CA SER A 818 34.95 6.22 -14.34
C SER A 818 33.44 6.01 -14.26
N ILE A 819 32.66 6.51 -15.21
CA ILE A 819 31.32 5.95 -15.33
C ILE A 819 31.48 4.50 -15.80
N ASN A 820 31.61 3.59 -14.83
CA ASN A 820 31.73 2.14 -15.02
C ASN A 820 32.74 1.73 -16.09
N SER A 821 33.99 2.31 -16.03
CA SER A 821 35.14 1.84 -16.78
C SER A 821 34.93 1.63 -18.31
N VAL A 822 34.20 2.54 -18.95
CA VAL A 822 34.28 2.61 -20.41
C VAL A 822 35.71 2.96 -20.77
N ALA A 823 36.43 2.08 -21.46
CA ALA A 823 37.76 2.42 -21.94
C ALA A 823 37.66 3.58 -22.94
N PRO A 824 38.59 4.54 -22.90
CA PRO A 824 38.64 5.59 -23.93
C PRO A 824 38.63 4.97 -25.32
N GLY A 825 37.73 5.42 -26.19
CA GLY A 825 37.60 4.90 -27.56
C GLY A 825 36.45 3.91 -27.78
N GLN A 826 35.65 3.63 -26.76
CA GLN A 826 34.42 2.82 -26.89
C GLN A 826 33.16 3.67 -27.06
N VAL A 827 33.24 4.98 -26.93
CA VAL A 827 32.14 5.90 -27.19
C VAL A 827 32.05 6.16 -28.69
N VAL A 828 30.87 6.07 -29.24
CA VAL A 828 30.60 6.26 -30.68
C VAL A 828 29.55 7.36 -30.90
N PRO A 829 29.42 7.89 -32.13
CA PRO A 829 28.26 8.72 -32.45
C PRO A 829 26.96 8.01 -32.13
N GLY A 830 26.03 8.73 -31.54
CA GLY A 830 24.80 8.20 -31.02
C GLY A 830 24.79 7.96 -29.52
N ASP A 831 25.93 7.88 -28.86
CA ASP A 831 26.00 7.78 -27.42
C ASP A 831 25.65 9.09 -26.73
N PHE A 832 25.26 9.02 -25.46
CA PHE A 832 24.87 10.19 -24.70
C PHE A 832 26.04 11.09 -24.34
N ILE A 833 25.81 12.39 -24.40
CA ILE A 833 26.68 13.41 -23.84
C ILE A 833 26.21 13.72 -22.43
N TYR A 834 27.06 13.50 -21.41
CA TYR A 834 26.81 13.89 -20.04
C TYR A 834 27.57 15.17 -19.70
N ILE A 835 26.98 15.98 -18.79
CA ILE A 835 27.66 17.19 -18.31
C ILE A 835 28.69 16.80 -17.26
N ASP A 836 29.94 17.21 -17.44
CA ASP A 836 30.97 17.35 -16.43
C ASP A 836 30.61 18.61 -15.59
N PHE A 837 29.87 18.38 -14.48
CA PHE A 837 29.23 19.45 -13.74
C PHE A 837 30.21 20.28 -12.91
N ASP A 838 31.29 19.68 -12.43
CA ASP A 838 32.34 20.34 -11.65
C ASP A 838 33.49 20.85 -12.55
N SER A 839 33.42 20.58 -13.86
CA SER A 839 34.35 21.01 -14.88
C SER A 839 35.80 20.57 -14.63
N ASN A 840 35.98 19.40 -14.03
CA ASN A 840 37.31 18.86 -13.73
C ASN A 840 37.88 17.95 -14.84
N GLY A 841 37.13 17.70 -15.91
CA GLY A 841 37.47 16.85 -17.04
C GLY A 841 37.29 15.36 -16.77
N ILE A 842 36.71 14.96 -15.62
CA ILE A 842 36.55 13.57 -15.21
C ILE A 842 35.10 13.34 -14.82
N LEU A 843 34.37 12.59 -15.63
CA LEU A 843 33.00 12.26 -15.34
C LEU A 843 32.91 11.19 -14.25
N ASN A 844 32.39 11.57 -13.06
CA ASN A 844 32.30 10.70 -11.89
C ASN A 844 31.08 11.04 -11.02
N GLY A 845 30.99 10.46 -9.82
CA GLY A 845 29.87 10.71 -8.91
C GLY A 845 29.65 12.16 -8.48
N GLN A 846 30.66 13.03 -8.64
CA GLN A 846 30.56 14.45 -8.30
C GLN A 846 29.84 15.27 -9.38
N ASP A 847 29.67 14.71 -10.58
CA ASP A 847 28.93 15.34 -11.68
C ASP A 847 27.43 15.06 -11.63
N LYS A 848 26.99 14.23 -10.70
CA LYS A 848 25.56 14.03 -10.48
C LYS A 848 24.95 15.27 -9.87
N VAL A 849 23.80 15.67 -10.37
CA VAL A 849 23.02 16.78 -9.81
C VAL A 849 21.73 16.27 -9.20
N ALA A 850 21.27 16.94 -8.16
CA ALA A 850 19.98 16.63 -7.58
C ALA A 850 18.86 17.04 -8.52
N VAL A 851 17.96 16.13 -8.81
CA VAL A 851 16.69 16.40 -9.46
C VAL A 851 15.60 16.44 -8.39
N ASP A 852 14.79 17.52 -8.37
CA ASP A 852 13.69 17.73 -7.44
C ASP A 852 12.49 16.80 -7.73
N GLU A 853 12.68 15.83 -8.58
CA GLU A 853 11.72 14.84 -9.03
C GLU A 853 11.73 13.63 -8.07
N LEU A 854 10.57 13.25 -7.57
CA LEU A 854 10.43 12.29 -6.49
C LEU A 854 9.78 10.99 -6.97
N ASN A 855 10.13 9.88 -6.35
CA ASN A 855 9.53 8.57 -6.63
C ASN A 855 8.20 8.33 -5.88
N TYR A 856 7.61 9.37 -5.33
CA TYR A 856 6.29 9.35 -4.69
C TYR A 856 5.49 10.61 -5.08
N PRO A 857 4.15 10.55 -5.07
CA PRO A 857 3.32 11.68 -5.52
C PRO A 857 3.47 12.91 -4.65
N LEU A 858 3.62 14.08 -5.28
CA LEU A 858 3.48 15.40 -4.64
C LEU A 858 2.01 15.81 -4.58
N HIS A 859 1.23 15.47 -5.60
CA HIS A 859 -0.17 15.81 -5.70
C HIS A 859 -1.00 14.56 -5.99
N THR A 860 -2.16 14.46 -5.36
CA THR A 860 -3.13 13.40 -5.61
C THR A 860 -4.50 13.98 -5.85
N TYR A 861 -5.15 13.52 -6.91
CA TYR A 861 -6.50 13.89 -7.28
C TYR A 861 -7.41 12.67 -7.22
N GLY A 862 -8.59 12.84 -6.66
CA GLY A 862 -9.64 11.82 -6.65
C GLY A 862 -10.94 12.43 -7.18
N LEU A 863 -11.60 11.75 -8.10
CA LEU A 863 -12.94 12.12 -8.57
C LEU A 863 -13.86 10.91 -8.39
N ASN A 864 -14.88 11.08 -7.55
CA ASN A 864 -15.89 10.07 -7.28
C ASN A 864 -17.22 10.51 -7.87
N LEU A 865 -17.75 9.74 -8.80
CA LEU A 865 -19.05 9.96 -9.43
C LEU A 865 -20.06 8.99 -8.85
N GLY A 866 -21.24 9.45 -8.55
CA GLY A 866 -22.30 8.67 -7.89
C GLY A 866 -22.86 7.49 -8.68
N PHE A 867 -22.38 7.25 -9.89
CA PHE A 867 -22.55 6.00 -10.66
C PHE A 867 -21.62 4.89 -10.17
N SER A 868 -20.99 5.10 -8.97
CA SER A 868 -19.95 4.25 -8.43
C SER A 868 -18.72 4.15 -9.34
N ALA A 869 -18.34 5.22 -10.01
CA ALA A 869 -17.08 5.32 -10.73
C ALA A 869 -16.12 6.25 -9.97
N MET A 870 -14.88 5.81 -9.80
CA MET A 870 -13.83 6.58 -9.14
C MET A 870 -12.59 6.66 -10.04
N PHE A 871 -12.12 7.90 -10.24
CA PHE A 871 -10.85 8.18 -10.88
C PHE A 871 -9.83 8.61 -9.83
N TYR A 872 -8.59 8.19 -10.05
CA TYR A 872 -7.45 8.55 -9.21
C TYR A 872 -6.27 8.97 -10.07
N ALA A 873 -5.63 10.08 -9.73
CA ALA A 873 -4.49 10.61 -10.46
C ALA A 873 -3.41 11.12 -9.48
N PRO A 874 -2.33 10.36 -9.23
CA PRO A 874 -1.12 10.86 -8.60
C PRO A 874 -0.25 11.57 -9.64
N THR A 875 0.29 12.74 -9.28
CA THR A 875 1.18 13.51 -10.16
C THR A 875 2.45 13.95 -9.44
N GLY A 876 3.46 14.35 -10.21
CA GLY A 876 4.78 14.65 -9.68
C GLY A 876 5.56 13.39 -9.25
N VAL A 877 5.26 12.25 -9.88
CA VAL A 877 5.97 10.98 -9.65
C VAL A 877 6.98 10.78 -10.76
N TYR A 878 8.23 10.53 -10.39
CA TYR A 878 9.30 10.22 -11.35
C TYR A 878 10.03 8.97 -10.91
N LYS A 879 10.32 8.08 -11.83
CA LYS A 879 11.06 6.85 -11.56
C LYS A 879 12.16 6.65 -12.58
N LEU A 880 13.26 6.06 -12.14
CA LEU A 880 14.28 5.54 -13.05
C LEU A 880 13.70 4.34 -13.79
N VAL A 881 13.68 4.38 -15.12
CA VAL A 881 13.29 3.22 -15.93
C VAL A 881 14.34 2.13 -15.76
N ASN A 882 13.90 0.94 -15.37
CA ASN A 882 14.77 -0.21 -15.19
C ASN A 882 15.42 -0.57 -16.54
N SER A 883 16.72 -0.91 -16.52
CA SER A 883 17.48 -1.26 -17.72
C SER A 883 16.87 -2.40 -18.53
N VAL A 884 16.11 -3.30 -17.89
CA VAL A 884 15.42 -4.39 -18.63
C VAL A 884 14.37 -3.91 -19.62
N TYR A 885 13.87 -2.67 -19.50
CA TYR A 885 12.94 -2.05 -20.44
C TYR A 885 13.61 -1.10 -21.41
N SER A 886 14.81 -0.63 -21.12
CA SER A 886 15.52 0.37 -21.93
C SER A 886 16.74 -0.17 -22.67
N ALA A 887 17.22 -1.36 -22.31
CA ALA A 887 18.37 -1.98 -22.89
C ALA A 887 18.01 -3.29 -23.60
N SER A 888 18.54 -3.48 -24.79
CA SER A 888 18.48 -4.74 -25.55
C SER A 888 19.73 -5.58 -25.29
N PHE A 889 19.72 -6.84 -25.67
CA PHE A 889 20.87 -7.78 -25.62
C PHE A 889 21.42 -8.06 -24.23
N LYS A 890 20.53 -8.08 -23.23
CA LYS A 890 20.90 -8.41 -21.85
C LYS A 890 21.63 -9.76 -21.79
N SER A 891 22.71 -9.79 -21.00
CA SER A 891 23.56 -10.97 -20.86
C SER A 891 24.14 -11.48 -22.20
N GLY A 892 24.26 -10.62 -23.21
CA GLY A 892 24.78 -11.00 -24.53
C GLY A 892 23.83 -11.81 -25.40
N LYS A 893 22.58 -11.98 -25.00
CA LYS A 893 21.58 -12.74 -25.75
C LYS A 893 20.90 -11.90 -26.82
N ILE A 894 20.41 -12.59 -27.86
CA ILE A 894 19.65 -11.96 -28.96
C ILE A 894 18.20 -11.72 -28.45
N ASN A 895 18.05 -10.79 -27.55
CA ASN A 895 16.77 -10.28 -27.08
C ASN A 895 16.72 -8.76 -27.31
N ALA A 896 15.66 -8.26 -27.88
CA ALA A 896 15.54 -6.84 -28.19
C ALA A 896 14.18 -6.29 -27.73
N GLN A 897 14.19 -5.04 -27.31
CA GLN A 897 12.97 -4.33 -27.02
C GLN A 897 12.19 -4.05 -28.30
N PRO A 898 10.85 -3.93 -28.28
CA PRO A 898 10.03 -3.74 -29.48
C PRO A 898 10.39 -2.48 -30.30
N ASP A 899 10.94 -1.49 -29.63
CA ASP A 899 11.34 -0.20 -30.21
C ASP A 899 12.83 -0.10 -30.49
N VAL A 900 13.56 -1.23 -30.51
CA VAL A 900 15.02 -1.28 -30.70
C VAL A 900 15.47 -0.61 -32.01
N MET A 901 14.66 -0.72 -33.07
CA MET A 901 14.95 -0.09 -34.36
C MET A 901 14.78 1.43 -34.34
N ASN A 902 14.28 2.02 -33.25
CA ASN A 902 14.25 3.46 -33.02
C ASN A 902 15.56 3.97 -32.38
N ALA A 903 16.55 3.12 -32.20
CA ALA A 903 17.89 3.52 -31.77
C ALA A 903 18.52 4.54 -32.74
N TRP A 904 19.41 5.34 -32.18
CA TRP A 904 20.14 6.33 -32.97
C TRP A 904 20.96 5.64 -34.07
N THR A 905 20.88 6.17 -35.31
CA THR A 905 21.76 5.86 -36.44
C THR A 905 22.11 7.16 -37.14
N PRO A 906 23.16 7.21 -37.97
CA PRO A 906 23.48 8.41 -38.75
C PRO A 906 22.32 8.92 -39.63
N GLU A 907 21.46 8.02 -40.10
CA GLU A 907 20.28 8.35 -40.91
C GLU A 907 19.11 8.90 -40.05
N THR A 908 19.04 8.51 -38.79
CA THR A 908 17.99 8.95 -37.86
C THR A 908 18.44 10.06 -36.90
N ALA A 909 19.68 10.52 -37.03
CA ALA A 909 20.24 11.66 -36.31
C ALA A 909 19.33 12.89 -36.52
N ASN A 910 19.11 13.65 -35.49
CA ASN A 910 18.22 14.83 -35.48
C ASN A 910 16.76 14.62 -35.90
N THR A 911 16.26 13.39 -35.96
CA THR A 911 14.85 13.12 -36.18
C THR A 911 14.07 13.09 -34.83
N SER A 912 12.89 13.71 -34.83
CA SER A 912 12.00 13.56 -33.68
C SER A 912 11.52 12.11 -33.58
N GLY A 913 11.83 11.42 -32.48
CA GLY A 913 11.38 10.05 -32.25
C GLY A 913 12.43 9.03 -31.91
N VAL A 914 13.73 9.40 -31.99
CA VAL A 914 14.80 8.54 -31.46
C VAL A 914 14.64 8.43 -29.96
N ARG A 915 14.37 7.22 -29.48
CA ARG A 915 14.09 6.93 -28.06
C ARG A 915 15.28 6.31 -27.35
N ALA A 916 16.16 5.64 -28.07
CA ALA A 916 17.31 4.95 -27.52
C ALA A 916 18.59 5.53 -28.14
N PRO A 917 19.71 5.56 -27.39
CA PRO A 917 21.02 5.93 -27.95
C PRO A 917 21.51 4.87 -28.98
N ALA A 918 22.74 4.99 -29.46
CA ALA A 918 23.37 3.96 -30.25
C ALA A 918 23.35 2.61 -29.51
N LEU A 919 23.13 1.54 -30.27
CA LEU A 919 23.06 0.19 -29.70
C LEU A 919 24.45 -0.34 -29.41
N HIS A 920 24.61 -0.98 -28.27
CA HIS A 920 25.83 -1.67 -27.83
C HIS A 920 25.51 -3.02 -27.22
N LEU A 921 26.34 -4.00 -27.42
CA LEU A 921 26.25 -5.28 -26.71
C LEU A 921 27.06 -5.26 -25.41
N THR A 922 28.28 -4.74 -25.47
CA THR A 922 29.23 -4.79 -24.34
C THR A 922 29.03 -3.67 -23.31
N ASN A 923 28.42 -2.55 -23.73
CA ASN A 923 28.22 -1.36 -22.90
C ASN A 923 26.82 -1.22 -22.31
N ASP A 924 26.02 -2.25 -22.38
CA ASP A 924 24.60 -2.20 -21.99
C ASP A 924 24.34 -1.78 -20.53
N GLY A 925 25.31 -1.82 -19.70
CA GLY A 925 25.18 -1.33 -18.32
C GLY A 925 26.05 -0.12 -17.99
N ALA A 926 27.01 0.21 -18.87
CA ALA A 926 28.09 1.13 -18.52
C ALA A 926 27.77 2.58 -18.87
N PHE A 927 27.77 2.96 -20.13
CA PHE A 927 27.69 4.37 -20.51
C PHE A 927 26.24 4.85 -20.73
N ASN A 928 25.58 4.31 -21.74
CA ASN A 928 24.17 4.65 -22.03
C ASN A 928 23.18 4.14 -20.99
N GLY A 929 23.52 3.07 -20.29
CA GLY A 929 22.75 2.49 -19.20
C GLY A 929 22.90 3.22 -17.85
N THR A 930 23.74 4.26 -17.78
CA THR A 930 23.98 5.04 -16.55
C THR A 930 22.70 5.72 -16.04
N GLU A 931 22.61 5.88 -14.73
CA GLU A 931 21.51 6.59 -14.05
C GLU A 931 21.50 8.08 -14.39
N SER A 932 20.84 8.42 -15.48
CA SER A 932 20.79 9.78 -16.02
C SER A 932 19.37 10.33 -16.09
N THR A 933 19.25 11.61 -16.37
CA THR A 933 17.97 12.29 -16.59
C THR A 933 17.19 11.71 -17.76
N TYR A 934 17.84 11.09 -18.74
CA TYR A 934 17.16 10.41 -19.84
C TYR A 934 16.31 9.22 -19.39
N ARG A 935 16.85 8.41 -18.47
CA ARG A 935 16.16 7.25 -17.93
C ARG A 935 15.21 7.59 -16.79
N TYR A 936 15.23 8.83 -16.32
CA TYR A 936 14.38 9.29 -15.23
C TYR A 936 13.14 9.94 -15.81
N GLN A 937 12.04 9.22 -15.82
CA GLN A 937 10.82 9.59 -16.55
C GLN A 937 9.65 9.91 -15.59
N ASN A 938 8.70 10.69 -16.10
CA ASN A 938 7.49 11.05 -15.41
C ASN A 938 6.49 9.88 -15.42
N PHE A 939 6.13 9.39 -14.23
CA PHE A 939 5.19 8.30 -13.99
C PHE A 939 3.83 8.80 -13.48
N SER A 940 3.50 10.05 -13.69
CA SER A 940 2.17 10.60 -13.41
C SER A 940 1.13 9.96 -14.32
N TYR A 941 -0.03 9.61 -13.76
CA TYR A 941 -1.08 8.92 -14.53
C TYR A 941 -2.48 9.32 -14.07
N LEU A 942 -3.47 9.03 -14.93
CA LEU A 942 -4.89 9.02 -14.59
C LEU A 942 -5.42 7.59 -14.72
N ARG A 943 -6.12 7.10 -13.71
CA ARG A 943 -6.68 5.74 -13.70
C ARG A 943 -8.18 5.75 -13.36
N LEU A 944 -8.98 5.06 -14.16
CA LEU A 944 -10.32 4.63 -13.75
C LEU A 944 -10.14 3.47 -12.77
N LYS A 945 -10.09 3.84 -11.46
CA LYS A 945 -9.71 2.93 -10.38
C LYS A 945 -10.81 1.93 -10.07
N THR A 946 -12.05 2.38 -9.92
CA THR A 946 -13.18 1.50 -9.63
C THR A 946 -14.43 1.93 -10.39
N MET A 947 -15.25 0.95 -10.78
CA MET A 947 -16.59 1.15 -11.33
C MET A 947 -17.49 0.03 -10.86
N GLU A 948 -18.65 0.33 -10.27
CA GLU A 948 -19.64 -0.67 -9.82
C GLU A 948 -21.00 -0.41 -10.45
N LEU A 949 -21.64 -1.46 -10.91
CA LEU A 949 -23.06 -1.49 -11.29
C LEU A 949 -23.75 -2.50 -10.38
N GLY A 950 -24.75 -2.03 -9.62
CA GLY A 950 -25.49 -2.87 -8.69
C GLY A 950 -27.00 -2.74 -8.88
N TYR A 951 -27.69 -3.86 -8.78
CA TYR A 951 -29.13 -3.93 -8.83
C TYR A 951 -29.70 -4.52 -7.55
N ASN A 952 -30.51 -3.75 -6.84
CA ASN A 952 -31.25 -4.23 -5.67
C ASN A 952 -32.58 -4.84 -6.11
N LEU A 953 -32.82 -6.09 -5.78
CA LEU A 953 -34.07 -6.75 -6.14
C LEU A 953 -35.24 -6.11 -5.38
N PRO A 954 -36.43 -6.01 -6.04
CA PRO A 954 -37.61 -5.43 -5.43
C PRO A 954 -38.05 -6.21 -4.17
N LYS A 955 -38.35 -5.50 -3.10
CA LYS A 955 -38.76 -6.09 -1.81
C LYS A 955 -39.97 -7.06 -1.94
N LYS A 956 -40.86 -6.82 -2.92
CA LYS A 956 -42.02 -7.68 -3.17
C LYS A 956 -41.60 -9.12 -3.53
N TRP A 957 -40.54 -9.30 -4.30
CA TRP A 957 -40.04 -10.64 -4.67
C TRP A 957 -39.31 -11.29 -3.48
N LEU A 958 -38.62 -10.49 -2.68
CA LEU A 958 -37.82 -10.98 -1.57
C LEU A 958 -38.66 -11.49 -0.39
N LYS A 959 -39.81 -10.89 -0.13
CA LYS A 959 -40.76 -11.36 0.90
C LYS A 959 -41.20 -12.82 0.71
N THR A 960 -41.35 -13.27 -0.53
CA THR A 960 -41.77 -14.64 -0.87
C THR A 960 -40.73 -15.68 -0.45
N VAL A 961 -39.43 -15.30 -0.43
CA VAL A 961 -38.30 -16.16 -0.07
C VAL A 961 -37.69 -15.84 1.31
N GLY A 962 -38.34 -14.96 2.10
CA GLY A 962 -37.89 -14.62 3.46
C GLY A 962 -36.64 -13.75 3.55
N LEU A 963 -36.28 -13.06 2.45
CA LEU A 963 -35.10 -12.18 2.42
C LEU A 963 -35.48 -10.72 2.70
N LYS A 964 -34.63 -10.02 3.47
CA LYS A 964 -34.75 -8.57 3.70
C LYS A 964 -34.20 -7.75 2.54
N SER A 965 -33.06 -8.17 1.98
CA SER A 965 -32.46 -7.54 0.81
C SER A 965 -31.63 -8.52 0.00
N LEU A 966 -31.58 -8.31 -1.31
CA LEU A 966 -30.68 -9.01 -2.24
C LEU A 966 -30.17 -8.00 -3.27
N GLN A 967 -28.87 -7.84 -3.33
CA GLN A 967 -28.19 -7.05 -4.34
C GLN A 967 -27.29 -7.95 -5.19
N VAL A 968 -27.40 -7.80 -6.50
CA VAL A 968 -26.46 -8.37 -7.47
C VAL A 968 -25.65 -7.21 -8.05
N TYR A 969 -24.33 -7.38 -8.18
CA TYR A 969 -23.49 -6.32 -8.71
C TYR A 969 -22.31 -6.86 -9.51
N VAL A 970 -21.80 -6.00 -10.37
CA VAL A 970 -20.55 -6.18 -11.11
C VAL A 970 -19.64 -4.99 -10.85
N THR A 971 -18.39 -5.26 -10.52
CA THR A 971 -17.38 -4.22 -10.26
C THR A 971 -16.15 -4.45 -11.12
N GLY A 972 -15.55 -3.38 -11.61
CA GLY A 972 -14.24 -3.41 -12.24
C GLY A 972 -13.23 -2.57 -11.44
N ASN A 973 -11.98 -3.04 -11.33
CA ASN A 973 -10.89 -2.29 -10.72
C ASN A 973 -9.72 -2.15 -11.69
N ASN A 974 -8.99 -1.01 -11.60
CA ASN A 974 -7.87 -0.66 -12.46
C ASN A 974 -8.20 -0.81 -13.95
N LEU A 975 -9.41 -0.36 -14.35
CA LEU A 975 -9.98 -0.66 -15.66
C LEU A 975 -9.20 -0.03 -16.82
N LEU A 976 -8.87 1.25 -16.67
CA LEU A 976 -8.17 2.03 -17.70
C LEU A 976 -7.12 2.89 -17.03
N THR A 977 -5.94 2.97 -17.65
CA THR A 977 -4.84 3.83 -17.19
C THR A 977 -4.36 4.66 -18.37
N TRP A 978 -4.26 5.96 -18.17
CA TRP A 978 -3.72 6.92 -19.14
C TRP A 978 -2.45 7.55 -18.56
N TRP A 979 -1.35 7.40 -19.27
CA TRP A 979 -0.05 7.99 -18.95
C TRP A 979 0.81 8.10 -20.22
N GLY A 980 1.91 8.85 -20.13
CA GLY A 980 2.73 9.17 -21.29
C GLY A 980 3.99 8.31 -21.48
N GLY A 981 4.12 7.22 -20.70
CA GLY A 981 5.31 6.36 -20.74
C GLY A 981 5.10 5.06 -21.50
N ASP A 982 5.96 4.11 -21.23
CA ASP A 982 6.02 2.81 -21.91
C ASP A 982 4.85 1.89 -21.47
N ASP A 983 4.08 1.41 -22.43
CA ASP A 983 2.90 0.56 -22.21
C ASP A 983 3.22 -0.80 -21.52
N ARG A 984 4.47 -1.21 -21.53
CA ARG A 984 4.96 -2.41 -20.86
C ARG A 984 5.08 -2.22 -19.35
N ILE A 985 5.09 -0.98 -18.87
CA ILE A 985 5.28 -0.62 -17.48
C ILE A 985 3.97 -0.08 -16.90
N ASP A 986 3.51 -0.64 -15.78
CA ASP A 986 2.45 0.02 -15.02
C ASP A 986 3.05 1.19 -14.21
N PRO A 987 2.51 2.42 -14.31
CA PRO A 987 3.12 3.58 -13.66
C PRO A 987 3.11 3.49 -12.12
N GLU A 988 2.24 2.69 -11.53
CA GLU A 988 2.16 2.50 -10.08
C GLU A 988 3.08 1.38 -9.59
N GLY A 989 3.10 0.24 -10.29
CA GLY A 989 3.79 -0.97 -9.89
C GLY A 989 5.32 -0.88 -9.81
N GLU A 990 5.93 -1.87 -9.18
CA GLU A 990 7.36 -2.08 -9.27
C GLU A 990 7.71 -2.67 -10.64
N GLN A 991 8.79 -2.16 -11.23
CA GLN A 991 9.23 -2.57 -12.56
C GLN A 991 9.88 -3.96 -12.52
N ALA A 992 9.66 -4.76 -13.57
CA ALA A 992 10.17 -6.13 -13.72
C ALA A 992 9.81 -7.07 -12.55
N LYS A 993 8.70 -6.80 -11.90
CA LYS A 993 8.11 -7.61 -10.83
C LYS A 993 6.66 -7.96 -11.12
N TYR A 994 6.02 -8.64 -10.19
CA TYR A 994 4.62 -9.04 -10.33
C TYR A 994 3.71 -7.83 -10.62
N PRO A 995 2.96 -7.85 -11.74
CA PRO A 995 2.26 -6.67 -12.24
C PRO A 995 1.07 -6.27 -11.37
N ILE A 996 0.66 -5.01 -11.50
CA ILE A 996 -0.65 -4.56 -11.04
C ILE A 996 -1.73 -5.27 -11.86
N LEU A 997 -2.82 -5.63 -11.20
CA LEU A 997 -3.90 -6.39 -11.83
C LEU A 997 -5.13 -5.53 -12.11
N ARG A 998 -5.70 -5.71 -13.29
CA ARG A 998 -7.07 -5.35 -13.62
C ARG A 998 -7.99 -6.46 -13.14
N SER A 999 -9.14 -6.12 -12.57
CA SER A 999 -10.06 -7.15 -12.10
C SER A 999 -11.52 -6.83 -12.40
N PHE A 1000 -12.30 -7.89 -12.63
CA PHE A 1000 -13.75 -7.86 -12.85
C PHE A 1000 -14.41 -8.79 -11.83
N THR A 1001 -15.23 -8.24 -10.96
CA THR A 1001 -15.92 -8.98 -9.90
C THR A 1001 -17.41 -9.06 -10.18
N SER A 1002 -17.97 -10.26 -10.09
CA SER A 1002 -19.42 -10.48 -9.99
C SER A 1002 -19.73 -10.90 -8.57
N GLY A 1003 -20.73 -10.28 -7.95
CA GLY A 1003 -21.04 -10.55 -6.56
C GLY A 1003 -22.51 -10.45 -6.19
N VAL A 1004 -22.83 -11.05 -5.05
CA VAL A 1004 -24.14 -10.98 -4.41
C VAL A 1004 -24.00 -10.59 -2.95
N ARG A 1005 -24.92 -9.75 -2.47
CA ARG A 1005 -25.07 -9.39 -1.06
C ARG A 1005 -26.51 -9.71 -0.65
N VAL A 1006 -26.66 -10.55 0.37
CA VAL A 1006 -27.95 -11.04 0.85
C VAL A 1006 -28.12 -10.72 2.32
N SER A 1007 -29.30 -10.26 2.73
CA SER A 1007 -29.67 -10.03 4.13
C SER A 1007 -30.94 -10.79 4.47
N PHE A 1008 -30.92 -11.54 5.58
CA PHE A 1008 -32.03 -12.34 6.07
C PHE A 1008 -32.72 -11.71 7.26
#